data_dfeb6be5b5b73d61e7e515d0b5bb8005
#
_entry.id   dfeb6be5b5b73d61e7e515d0b5bb8005
#
_cell.length_a   1.000
_cell.length_b   1.000
_cell.length_c   1.000
_cell.angle_alpha   90.00
_cell.angle_beta   90.00
_cell.angle_gamma   90.00
#
_symmetry.space_group_name_H-M   'P 1'
#
loop_
_entity.id
_entity.type
_entity.pdbx_description
1 polymer ?
#
loop_
_entity_poly.entity_id
_entity_poly.type
_entity_poly.pdbx_seq_one_letter_code
_entity_poly.pdbx_strand_id
1 'polypeptide(L)'
;MNIWCVKGSWDDFLDKLNKIGEIEKHRILIIIDGINEGLGNHLWPNVLAGIEADILQYPNLGLIISARTFSNTNMLDEISKDKATITMEGFQGMEDEAIKYMTGKFGVTFPQISNFRKEFANPLFLKLYCQAYSSSTATMPKSFLDVIKHYLGKVNEKLASKYNYQAALYNYTQQVANVLTELYALQKTTKMVKFHKLDDVLKEVKNILPNNIVHSYLQELVSDGVLISYIDKQGEILIDFNFDLVGDYMYAAALIDKQWKEYIGRIFDNGIYEATCVLLPLMKGIEITNYHISNISYEHRLQLFIDTLKQRFSISLDAIIEIEKIKNIDLDLFYEILPVLATHSECHSIIGMVNNELKGMSMVERDQKWSMHFTINHHNPSRTELVKFSKWAASISRKSASIMPDIVAKQAACILMWSFSSPYRLLRDVATKATINLLQDKPNVLIDLVDFFDDVNDPYIQQRLYAVVHGCVYRGKCCESVELGKKVFEAVFNTPIVRPDILLRDYARCAIDFINQCTPIDGINIKKIEPPYGVNFNFNQCPKRETVESKYHLDETMGFDKKTVFTQNKILSSMETEYSNGVCGYGDFGRYTFEAYLRSWEDCEGYSASLLRNYALDIIFEKYKFNANVYKQHDYIINKLYRGNRPVMERFGKKFQWIALYEILGLLQDNYKMELWESNNKNVQCNGTWDPNVRDIDTTNTFFNYYNEDNLIPKYEPLEWTHVNNIPFKVKHKEKWLTSNEGMSKEIVSKSIIVKDDKGEEWIVLYGYNTITSESSTLTIDEDEIGLWEFIQAYTVHRKNRNNVAKLIHKKGTQSRDMPEYRNDIYCLFYKDYYRSASYREYAKRTMMDDWKEFNSPKTLYQIGYRPYSFEGEMSAYRLNKLLYSILNLKDGEKEGEYIDINGKVVAFDPSVKFESGSQLLVRKKELLIALKQHKLSLVWPLLFEKQIGTTVIGCQFGGSAWITDNGKIKVKMRLYDESRFKSNKDTCCKVLKNYAKFILSTVRHCPKLY
;
A
#
# COMPACT_ATOMS: atom_id res chain seq x y z
N MET A 1 -3.80 -27.23 25.32
CA MET A 1 -4.11 -26.43 26.51
C MET A 1 -3.97 -27.37 27.72
N ASN A 2 -2.91 -27.22 28.51
CA ASN A 2 -2.72 -28.05 29.70
C ASN A 2 -3.40 -27.32 30.87
N ILE A 3 -4.52 -27.85 31.32
CA ILE A 3 -5.21 -27.34 32.51
C ILE A 3 -4.51 -27.99 33.73
N TRP A 4 -3.80 -27.17 34.50
CA TRP A 4 -3.17 -27.61 35.74
C TRP A 4 -4.13 -27.34 36.89
N CYS A 5 -4.64 -28.35 37.52
CA CYS A 5 -5.30 -28.22 38.82
C CYS A 5 -4.20 -28.03 39.90
N VAL A 6 -4.06 -26.79 40.34
CA VAL A 6 -3.06 -26.46 41.38
C VAL A 6 -3.61 -26.87 42.76
N LYS A 7 -3.00 -27.87 43.37
CA LYS A 7 -3.15 -28.17 44.79
C LYS A 7 -1.97 -27.51 45.50
N GLY A 8 -2.17 -26.35 46.09
CA GLY A 8 -1.13 -25.60 46.80
C GLY A 8 -1.46 -24.12 46.94
N SER A 9 -0.59 -23.35 47.58
CA SER A 9 -0.75 -21.89 47.63
C SER A 9 -0.43 -21.23 46.29
N TRP A 10 -0.89 -20.00 46.10
CA TRP A 10 -0.57 -19.17 44.92
C TRP A 10 0.96 -18.96 44.82
N ASP A 11 1.61 -18.68 45.91
CA ASP A 11 3.08 -18.49 45.95
C ASP A 11 3.86 -19.75 45.55
N ASP A 12 3.46 -20.93 46.03
CA ASP A 12 4.05 -22.20 45.58
C ASP A 12 3.90 -22.43 44.08
N PHE A 13 2.81 -21.98 43.51
CA PHE A 13 2.56 -22.08 42.06
C PHE A 13 3.48 -21.14 41.29
N LEU A 14 3.61 -19.87 41.67
CA LEU A 14 4.49 -18.89 41.03
C LEU A 14 5.97 -19.30 41.19
N ASP A 15 6.39 -19.77 42.33
CA ASP A 15 7.75 -20.25 42.57
C ASP A 15 8.11 -21.42 41.65
N LYS A 16 7.20 -22.38 41.49
CA LYS A 16 7.40 -23.52 40.56
C LYS A 16 7.49 -23.04 39.11
N LEU A 17 6.65 -22.14 38.66
CA LEU A 17 6.72 -21.60 37.29
C LEU A 17 8.01 -20.82 37.06
N ASN A 18 8.44 -20.02 38.03
CA ASN A 18 9.67 -19.26 37.93
C ASN A 18 10.90 -20.20 37.83
N LYS A 19 10.95 -21.28 38.64
CA LYS A 19 12.01 -22.31 38.54
C LYS A 19 12.01 -23.02 37.19
N ILE A 20 10.86 -23.31 36.61
CA ILE A 20 10.77 -23.87 35.24
C ILE A 20 11.34 -22.87 34.24
N GLY A 21 10.99 -21.59 34.31
CA GLY A 21 11.53 -20.53 33.45
C GLY A 21 13.05 -20.39 33.59
N GLU A 22 13.60 -20.54 34.81
CA GLU A 22 15.02 -20.50 35.05
C GLU A 22 15.75 -21.72 34.42
N ILE A 23 15.20 -22.92 34.55
CA ILE A 23 15.77 -24.16 34.00
C ILE A 23 15.74 -24.11 32.46
N GLU A 24 14.62 -23.74 31.89
CA GLU A 24 14.41 -23.68 30.43
C GLU A 24 15.02 -22.43 29.78
N LYS A 25 15.52 -21.47 30.58
CA LYS A 25 16.05 -20.17 30.14
C LYS A 25 15.07 -19.35 29.29
N HIS A 26 13.78 -19.46 29.62
CA HIS A 26 12.71 -18.76 28.96
C HIS A 26 11.80 -18.05 29.95
N ARG A 27 11.20 -16.93 29.53
CA ARG A 27 10.11 -16.31 30.30
C ARG A 27 8.83 -17.12 30.14
N ILE A 28 8.18 -17.40 31.27
CA ILE A 28 6.86 -18.01 31.31
C ILE A 28 5.82 -16.93 31.39
N LEU A 29 4.83 -16.97 30.50
CA LEU A 29 3.74 -16.01 30.47
C LEU A 29 2.49 -16.60 31.11
N ILE A 30 1.96 -15.89 32.09
CA ILE A 30 0.64 -16.16 32.69
C ILE A 30 -0.36 -15.32 31.90
N ILE A 31 -1.36 -15.99 31.32
CA ILE A 31 -2.38 -15.33 30.47
C ILE A 31 -3.71 -15.37 31.22
N ILE A 32 -4.27 -14.20 31.50
CA ILE A 32 -5.63 -14.03 32.02
C ILE A 32 -6.48 -13.50 30.87
N ASP A 33 -7.31 -14.36 30.34
CA ASP A 33 -8.14 -14.04 29.16
C ASP A 33 -9.55 -13.62 29.58
N GLY A 34 -10.04 -12.53 28.99
CA GLY A 34 -11.42 -12.08 29.13
C GLY A 34 -11.78 -11.56 30.55
N ILE A 35 -10.96 -10.70 31.15
CA ILE A 35 -11.24 -10.19 32.52
C ILE A 35 -12.57 -9.44 32.65
N ASN A 36 -13.17 -9.02 31.54
CA ASN A 36 -14.48 -8.37 31.48
C ASN A 36 -15.64 -9.37 31.43
N GLU A 37 -15.41 -10.67 31.34
CA GLU A 37 -16.46 -11.67 31.22
C GLU A 37 -17.00 -12.14 32.57
N GLY A 38 -18.30 -12.45 32.61
CA GLY A 38 -18.98 -12.96 33.78
C GLY A 38 -18.97 -11.98 34.98
N LEU A 39 -18.56 -12.46 36.16
CA LEU A 39 -18.40 -11.66 37.36
C LEU A 39 -17.11 -10.83 37.40
N GLY A 40 -16.31 -10.87 36.36
CA GLY A 40 -14.99 -10.25 36.30
C GLY A 40 -14.99 -8.73 36.56
N ASN A 41 -16.01 -8.04 36.12
CA ASN A 41 -16.15 -6.59 36.36
C ASN A 41 -16.14 -6.16 37.84
N HIS A 42 -16.52 -7.07 38.76
CA HIS A 42 -16.51 -6.82 40.19
C HIS A 42 -15.29 -7.42 40.89
N LEU A 43 -14.73 -8.47 40.34
CA LEU A 43 -13.61 -9.21 40.95
C LEU A 43 -12.27 -8.55 40.62
N TRP A 44 -11.99 -8.35 39.33
CA TRP A 44 -10.68 -7.98 38.86
C TRP A 44 -10.13 -6.65 39.36
N PRO A 45 -10.91 -5.55 39.51
CA PRO A 45 -10.38 -4.30 40.02
C PRO A 45 -9.76 -4.43 41.43
N ASN A 46 -10.23 -5.38 42.22
CA ASN A 46 -9.77 -5.58 43.59
C ASN A 46 -8.59 -6.56 43.69
N VAL A 47 -8.45 -7.49 42.74
CA VAL A 47 -7.46 -8.59 42.89
C VAL A 47 -6.27 -8.43 41.91
N LEU A 48 -6.47 -7.70 40.81
CA LEU A 48 -5.49 -7.64 39.74
C LEU A 48 -4.16 -6.99 40.19
N ALA A 49 -4.25 -5.93 40.96
CA ALA A 49 -3.07 -5.25 41.50
C ALA A 49 -2.22 -6.17 42.40
N GLY A 50 -2.90 -7.02 43.21
CA GLY A 50 -2.22 -8.03 44.02
C GLY A 50 -1.54 -9.09 43.17
N ILE A 51 -2.23 -9.67 42.21
CA ILE A 51 -1.69 -10.66 41.25
C ILE A 51 -0.50 -10.10 40.51
N GLU A 52 -0.58 -8.86 40.03
CA GLU A 52 0.52 -8.18 39.37
C GLU A 52 1.72 -8.00 40.28
N ALA A 53 1.51 -7.52 41.50
CA ALA A 53 2.55 -7.34 42.49
C ALA A 53 3.26 -8.67 42.83
N ASP A 54 2.50 -9.75 42.95
CA ASP A 54 3.04 -11.09 43.21
C ASP A 54 3.90 -11.59 42.04
N ILE A 55 3.41 -11.46 40.81
CA ILE A 55 4.13 -11.91 39.59
C ILE A 55 5.41 -11.09 39.37
N LEU A 56 5.40 -9.80 39.61
CA LEU A 56 6.55 -8.91 39.45
C LEU A 56 7.72 -9.25 40.35
N GLN A 57 7.51 -10.03 41.44
CA GLN A 57 8.59 -10.53 42.30
C GLN A 57 9.43 -11.62 41.64
N TYR A 58 8.93 -12.20 40.52
CA TYR A 58 9.56 -13.33 39.86
C TYR A 58 10.12 -12.91 38.47
N PRO A 59 11.45 -12.91 38.30
CA PRO A 59 12.09 -12.36 37.12
C PRO A 59 11.79 -13.13 35.80
N ASN A 60 11.44 -14.42 35.92
CA ASN A 60 11.16 -15.26 34.76
C ASN A 60 9.66 -15.38 34.46
N LEU A 61 8.80 -14.63 35.14
CA LEU A 61 7.36 -14.61 34.85
C LEU A 61 6.98 -13.33 34.18
N GLY A 62 5.90 -13.40 33.39
CA GLY A 62 5.25 -12.27 32.75
C GLY A 62 3.74 -12.46 32.78
N LEU A 63 2.98 -11.34 32.74
CA LEU A 63 1.53 -11.34 32.77
C LEU A 63 1.00 -10.72 31.49
N ILE A 64 0.06 -11.39 30.83
CA ILE A 64 -0.75 -10.87 29.71
C ILE A 64 -2.20 -10.93 30.14
N ILE A 65 -2.89 -9.81 29.97
CA ILE A 65 -4.30 -9.69 30.30
C ILE A 65 -5.04 -9.30 29.05
N SER A 66 -6.14 -9.97 28.75
CA SER A 66 -7.05 -9.56 27.69
C SER A 66 -8.38 -9.03 28.25
N ALA A 67 -8.92 -8.01 27.57
CA ALA A 67 -10.24 -7.47 27.84
C ALA A 67 -10.86 -6.92 26.56
N ARG A 68 -12.19 -6.84 26.50
CA ARG A 68 -12.89 -6.18 25.39
C ARG A 68 -12.83 -4.66 25.57
N THR A 69 -12.57 -3.93 24.48
CA THR A 69 -12.43 -2.46 24.49
C THR A 69 -13.71 -1.70 24.86
N PHE A 70 -14.89 -2.33 24.73
CA PHE A 70 -16.19 -1.70 25.01
C PHE A 70 -16.74 -1.94 26.42
N SER A 71 -16.06 -2.75 27.21
CA SER A 71 -16.49 -3.03 28.56
C SER A 71 -15.85 -2.06 29.54
N ASN A 72 -16.64 -1.12 30.04
CA ASN A 72 -16.29 -0.24 31.16
C ASN A 72 -14.96 0.49 31.01
N THR A 73 -14.94 1.58 30.22
CA THR A 73 -13.75 2.38 29.93
C THR A 73 -12.94 2.75 31.17
N ASN A 74 -13.58 3.05 32.29
CA ASN A 74 -12.90 3.43 33.53
C ASN A 74 -12.00 2.31 34.10
N MET A 75 -12.43 1.05 34.01
CA MET A 75 -11.64 -0.09 34.52
C MET A 75 -10.41 -0.34 33.64
N LEU A 76 -10.58 -0.25 32.33
CA LEU A 76 -9.49 -0.45 31.39
C LEU A 76 -8.48 0.70 31.43
N ASP A 77 -8.94 1.92 31.59
CA ASP A 77 -8.11 3.11 31.72
C ASP A 77 -7.26 3.07 32.98
N GLU A 78 -7.81 2.57 34.11
CA GLU A 78 -7.05 2.36 35.35
C GLU A 78 -6.02 1.22 35.24
N ILE A 79 -6.40 0.10 34.61
CA ILE A 79 -5.52 -1.05 34.45
C ILE A 79 -4.42 -0.78 33.42
N SER A 80 -4.70 -0.06 32.35
CA SER A 80 -3.76 0.21 31.25
C SER A 80 -2.83 1.39 31.53
N LYS A 81 -3.05 2.14 32.61
CA LYS A 81 -2.23 3.29 32.96
C LYS A 81 -0.78 2.85 33.18
N ASP A 82 0.12 3.46 32.45
CA ASP A 82 1.57 3.16 32.47
C ASP A 82 1.98 1.73 32.02
N LYS A 83 1.12 1.01 31.28
CA LYS A 83 1.40 -0.35 30.80
C LYS A 83 1.40 -0.43 29.27
N ALA A 84 2.18 -1.38 28.77
CA ALA A 84 2.17 -1.69 27.35
C ALA A 84 0.81 -2.28 26.94
N THR A 85 0.04 -1.52 26.16
CA THR A 85 -1.30 -1.90 25.71
C THR A 85 -1.30 -2.10 24.20
N ILE A 86 -1.84 -3.25 23.75
CA ILE A 86 -2.03 -3.55 22.35
C ILE A 86 -3.53 -3.71 22.09
N THR A 87 -4.07 -2.87 21.22
CA THR A 87 -5.46 -3.01 20.79
C THR A 87 -5.53 -3.89 19.56
N MET A 88 -6.28 -4.99 19.65
CA MET A 88 -6.54 -5.90 18.54
C MET A 88 -7.80 -5.47 17.80
N GLU A 89 -7.65 -4.91 16.63
CA GLU A 89 -8.77 -4.43 15.78
C GLU A 89 -9.34 -5.55 14.88
N GLY A 90 -9.21 -6.81 15.29
CA GLY A 90 -9.62 -7.95 14.49
C GLY A 90 -8.73 -8.15 13.25
N PHE A 91 -9.36 -8.38 12.09
CA PHE A 91 -8.67 -8.55 10.81
C PHE A 91 -8.61 -7.26 10.00
N GLN A 92 -8.73 -6.10 10.63
CA GLN A 92 -8.70 -4.81 9.93
C GLN A 92 -7.36 -4.64 9.17
N GLY A 93 -7.45 -4.44 7.85
CA GLY A 93 -6.29 -4.35 6.96
C GLY A 93 -5.74 -5.71 6.50
N MET A 94 -6.30 -6.82 6.99
CA MET A 94 -5.94 -8.19 6.61
C MET A 94 -7.18 -9.01 6.19
N GLU A 95 -8.26 -8.32 5.82
CA GLU A 95 -9.56 -8.94 5.57
C GLU A 95 -9.49 -9.99 4.45
N ASP A 96 -8.77 -9.69 3.37
CA ASP A 96 -8.62 -10.64 2.25
C ASP A 96 -7.86 -11.90 2.62
N GLU A 97 -6.81 -11.76 3.41
CA GLU A 97 -6.02 -12.89 3.89
C GLU A 97 -6.82 -13.74 4.86
N ALA A 98 -7.52 -13.07 5.78
CA ALA A 98 -8.41 -13.74 6.73
C ALA A 98 -9.54 -14.48 6.01
N ILE A 99 -10.19 -13.84 5.04
CA ILE A 99 -11.23 -14.45 4.21
C ILE A 99 -10.65 -15.66 3.46
N LYS A 100 -9.53 -15.50 2.77
CA LYS A 100 -8.89 -16.59 2.01
C LYS A 100 -8.52 -17.76 2.91
N TYR A 101 -7.93 -17.48 4.07
CA TYR A 101 -7.56 -18.53 5.04
C TYR A 101 -8.79 -19.25 5.60
N MET A 102 -9.77 -18.50 6.09
CA MET A 102 -10.95 -19.07 6.73
C MET A 102 -11.84 -19.80 5.74
N THR A 103 -12.10 -19.23 4.57
CA THR A 103 -12.90 -19.90 3.53
C THR A 103 -12.20 -21.15 3.01
N GLY A 104 -10.89 -21.14 2.85
CA GLY A 104 -10.11 -22.34 2.52
C GLY A 104 -10.21 -23.41 3.59
N LYS A 105 -10.09 -23.03 4.87
CA LYS A 105 -10.20 -23.95 6.02
C LYS A 105 -11.59 -24.60 6.14
N PHE A 106 -12.65 -23.85 5.84
CA PHE A 106 -14.04 -24.35 5.95
C PHE A 106 -14.63 -24.85 4.62
N GLY A 107 -13.87 -24.83 3.52
CA GLY A 107 -14.34 -25.25 2.20
C GLY A 107 -15.49 -24.39 1.64
N VAL A 108 -15.52 -23.11 1.99
CA VAL A 108 -16.56 -22.17 1.57
C VAL A 108 -16.17 -21.54 0.24
N THR A 109 -17.06 -21.63 -0.75
CA THR A 109 -16.94 -20.79 -1.95
C THR A 109 -17.44 -19.40 -1.62
N PHE A 110 -16.54 -18.46 -1.48
CA PHE A 110 -16.87 -17.11 -1.11
C PHE A 110 -17.69 -16.43 -2.22
N PRO A 111 -18.89 -15.91 -1.93
CA PRO A 111 -19.61 -15.13 -2.91
C PRO A 111 -18.83 -13.85 -3.17
N GLN A 112 -18.87 -13.45 -4.43
CA GLN A 112 -18.09 -12.34 -4.98
C GLN A 112 -18.65 -11.00 -4.49
N ILE A 113 -18.19 -10.50 -3.31
CA ILE A 113 -18.78 -9.33 -2.70
C ILE A 113 -17.74 -8.30 -2.31
N SER A 114 -17.96 -7.12 -2.84
CA SER A 114 -17.14 -5.95 -2.61
C SER A 114 -17.50 -5.17 -1.35
N ASN A 115 -18.74 -5.24 -0.90
CA ASN A 115 -19.28 -4.32 0.10
C ASN A 115 -19.15 -4.78 1.55
N PHE A 116 -18.70 -6.02 1.80
CA PHE A 116 -18.80 -6.67 3.11
C PHE A 116 -17.50 -6.80 3.89
N ARG A 117 -16.47 -6.09 3.49
CA ARG A 117 -15.15 -6.28 4.08
C ARG A 117 -15.03 -5.81 5.51
N LYS A 118 -15.80 -4.80 5.91
CA LYS A 118 -15.74 -4.29 7.27
C LYS A 118 -16.29 -5.29 8.29
N GLU A 119 -17.35 -6.01 7.93
CA GLU A 119 -17.88 -7.09 8.77
C GLU A 119 -16.92 -8.27 8.82
N PHE A 120 -16.26 -8.58 7.71
CA PHE A 120 -15.25 -9.64 7.66
C PHE A 120 -13.96 -9.30 8.40
N ALA A 121 -13.73 -8.04 8.74
CA ALA A 121 -12.70 -7.66 9.70
C ALA A 121 -13.00 -8.18 11.12
N ASN A 122 -14.28 -8.48 11.42
CA ASN A 122 -14.65 -9.10 12.68
C ASN A 122 -14.40 -10.62 12.63
N PRO A 123 -13.46 -11.15 13.44
CA PRO A 123 -13.11 -12.57 13.42
C PRO A 123 -14.29 -13.51 13.71
N LEU A 124 -15.20 -13.09 14.61
CA LEU A 124 -16.38 -13.85 14.94
C LEU A 124 -17.37 -13.92 13.78
N PHE A 125 -17.63 -12.77 13.14
CA PHE A 125 -18.48 -12.73 11.95
C PHE A 125 -17.95 -13.67 10.87
N LEU A 126 -16.67 -13.56 10.53
CA LEU A 126 -16.05 -14.41 9.50
C LEU A 126 -16.12 -15.90 9.87
N LYS A 127 -15.89 -16.24 11.14
CA LYS A 127 -16.02 -17.62 11.62
C LYS A 127 -17.44 -18.15 11.47
N LEU A 128 -18.44 -17.41 11.97
CA LEU A 128 -19.86 -17.81 11.90
C LEU A 128 -20.34 -17.89 10.45
N TYR A 129 -19.92 -16.96 9.60
CA TYR A 129 -20.18 -16.99 8.17
C TYR A 129 -19.64 -18.27 7.54
N CYS A 130 -18.37 -18.59 7.75
CA CYS A 130 -17.77 -19.81 7.21
C CYS A 130 -18.45 -21.09 7.74
N GLN A 131 -18.85 -21.12 8.99
CA GLN A 131 -19.60 -22.23 9.56
C GLN A 131 -21.02 -22.36 9.00
N ALA A 132 -21.70 -21.23 8.81
CA ALA A 132 -23.05 -21.18 8.24
C ALA A 132 -23.09 -21.66 6.79
N TYR A 133 -22.10 -21.28 6.00
CA TYR A 133 -22.07 -21.52 4.56
C TYR A 133 -21.09 -22.61 4.12
N SER A 134 -20.56 -23.42 5.04
CA SER A 134 -19.73 -24.57 4.69
C SER A 134 -20.47 -25.52 3.75
N SER A 135 -19.82 -25.90 2.64
CA SER A 135 -20.33 -26.84 1.63
C SER A 135 -21.52 -26.37 0.79
N SER A 136 -21.83 -25.08 0.75
CA SER A 136 -22.90 -24.51 -0.07
C SER A 136 -22.43 -23.38 -0.97
N THR A 137 -23.14 -23.19 -2.11
CA THR A 137 -23.07 -21.91 -2.86
C THR A 137 -23.79 -20.85 -2.02
N ALA A 138 -23.01 -20.03 -1.35
CA ALA A 138 -23.53 -19.06 -0.42
C ALA A 138 -24.30 -17.95 -1.16
N THR A 139 -25.54 -17.74 -0.79
CA THR A 139 -26.29 -16.51 -1.09
C THR A 139 -25.83 -15.41 -0.14
N MET A 140 -25.92 -14.16 -0.60
CA MET A 140 -25.59 -13.02 0.23
C MET A 140 -26.53 -12.89 1.41
N PRO A 141 -26.02 -12.80 2.65
CA PRO A 141 -26.85 -12.42 3.77
C PRO A 141 -27.28 -10.95 3.61
N LYS A 142 -28.48 -10.63 4.08
CA LYS A 142 -28.97 -9.23 4.14
C LYS A 142 -28.59 -8.55 5.45
N SER A 143 -28.20 -9.32 6.44
CA SER A 143 -27.78 -8.85 7.77
C SER A 143 -26.95 -9.91 8.49
N PHE A 144 -26.31 -9.53 9.58
CA PHE A 144 -25.69 -10.50 10.47
C PHE A 144 -26.71 -11.49 11.07
N LEU A 145 -27.95 -11.07 11.26
CA LEU A 145 -29.03 -11.95 11.70
C LEU A 145 -29.26 -13.14 10.74
N ASP A 146 -29.10 -12.91 9.44
CA ASP A 146 -29.22 -14.01 8.45
C ASP A 146 -28.08 -15.02 8.61
N VAL A 147 -26.86 -14.54 8.86
CA VAL A 147 -25.71 -15.40 9.16
C VAL A 147 -25.96 -16.23 10.41
N ILE A 148 -26.48 -15.58 11.48
CA ILE A 148 -26.84 -16.29 12.72
C ILE A 148 -27.88 -17.37 12.46
N LYS A 149 -28.96 -17.04 11.75
CA LYS A 149 -30.01 -18.01 11.44
C LYS A 149 -29.49 -19.22 10.63
N HIS A 150 -28.63 -18.97 9.64
CA HIS A 150 -27.99 -20.05 8.89
C HIS A 150 -27.06 -20.89 9.77
N TYR A 151 -26.27 -20.25 10.64
CA TYR A 151 -25.42 -20.94 11.60
C TYR A 151 -26.24 -21.84 12.54
N LEU A 152 -27.32 -21.32 13.14
CA LEU A 152 -28.21 -22.09 13.98
C LEU A 152 -28.86 -23.24 13.20
N GLY A 153 -29.20 -23.02 11.93
CA GLY A 153 -29.69 -24.08 11.03
C GLY A 153 -28.68 -25.21 10.83
N LYS A 154 -27.39 -24.88 10.65
CA LYS A 154 -26.33 -25.91 10.52
C LYS A 154 -26.14 -26.71 11.81
N VAL A 155 -26.16 -26.04 12.96
CA VAL A 155 -26.14 -26.74 14.25
C VAL A 155 -27.36 -27.66 14.39
N ASN A 156 -28.55 -27.19 13.98
CA ASN A 156 -29.75 -27.98 13.98
C ASN A 156 -29.66 -29.24 13.11
N GLU A 157 -29.09 -29.13 11.88
CA GLU A 157 -28.83 -30.28 11.00
C GLU A 157 -27.94 -31.33 11.68
N LYS A 158 -26.88 -30.88 12.37
CA LYS A 158 -25.98 -31.75 13.14
C LYS A 158 -26.73 -32.48 14.26
N LEU A 159 -27.50 -31.75 15.05
CA LEU A 159 -28.25 -32.31 16.17
C LEU A 159 -29.42 -33.18 15.73
N ALA A 160 -30.04 -32.88 14.57
CA ALA A 160 -31.11 -33.70 13.99
C ALA A 160 -30.65 -35.15 13.73
N SER A 161 -29.42 -35.33 13.29
CA SER A 161 -28.86 -36.68 13.11
C SER A 161 -28.67 -37.41 14.45
N LYS A 162 -28.33 -36.66 15.52
CA LYS A 162 -28.09 -37.23 16.86
C LYS A 162 -29.39 -37.63 17.55
N TYR A 163 -30.44 -36.81 17.42
CA TYR A 163 -31.73 -36.98 18.09
C TYR A 163 -32.82 -37.58 17.19
N ASN A 164 -32.46 -37.99 15.98
CA ASN A 164 -33.31 -38.69 15.00
C ASN A 164 -34.60 -37.94 14.66
N TYR A 165 -34.45 -36.63 14.27
CA TYR A 165 -35.58 -35.86 13.74
C TYR A 165 -35.23 -35.26 12.36
N GLN A 166 -36.25 -34.79 11.64
CA GLN A 166 -36.05 -34.19 10.31
C GLN A 166 -35.77 -32.69 10.45
N ALA A 167 -34.51 -32.26 10.21
CA ALA A 167 -34.09 -30.87 10.30
C ALA A 167 -34.85 -29.92 9.34
N ALA A 168 -35.34 -30.46 8.21
CA ALA A 168 -36.14 -29.68 7.25
C ALA A 168 -37.53 -29.30 7.79
N LEU A 169 -38.08 -30.11 8.70
CA LEU A 169 -39.38 -29.86 9.30
C LEU A 169 -39.30 -29.14 10.64
N TYR A 170 -38.21 -29.38 11.40
CA TYR A 170 -38.05 -28.90 12.76
C TYR A 170 -36.69 -28.22 12.96
N ASN A 171 -36.70 -26.92 13.14
CA ASN A 171 -35.51 -26.18 13.54
C ASN A 171 -35.53 -25.88 15.05
N TYR A 172 -35.24 -26.90 15.85
CA TYR A 172 -35.25 -26.82 17.29
C TYR A 172 -34.20 -25.85 17.85
N THR A 173 -33.04 -25.78 17.24
CA THR A 173 -31.99 -24.85 17.65
C THR A 173 -32.46 -23.37 17.55
N GLN A 174 -33.14 -23.02 16.46
CA GLN A 174 -33.70 -21.69 16.28
C GLN A 174 -34.84 -21.42 17.27
N GLN A 175 -35.64 -22.43 17.56
CA GLN A 175 -36.76 -22.33 18.51
C GLN A 175 -36.23 -22.08 19.94
N VAL A 176 -35.19 -22.81 20.37
CA VAL A 176 -34.53 -22.56 21.65
C VAL A 176 -33.96 -21.13 21.73
N ALA A 177 -33.29 -20.68 20.69
CA ALA A 177 -32.78 -19.33 20.61
C ALA A 177 -33.90 -18.28 20.72
N ASN A 178 -35.04 -18.50 20.06
CA ASN A 178 -36.19 -17.59 20.15
C ASN A 178 -36.78 -17.55 21.55
N VAL A 179 -36.97 -18.72 22.22
CA VAL A 179 -37.48 -18.78 23.59
C VAL A 179 -36.54 -18.12 24.57
N LEU A 180 -35.23 -18.29 24.42
CA LEU A 180 -34.23 -17.61 25.24
C LEU A 180 -34.35 -16.09 25.12
N THR A 181 -34.48 -15.56 23.89
CA THR A 181 -34.67 -14.13 23.66
C THR A 181 -35.99 -13.60 24.18
N GLU A 182 -37.06 -14.39 24.15
CA GLU A 182 -38.35 -14.04 24.74
C GLU A 182 -38.28 -13.92 26.28
N LEU A 183 -37.61 -14.85 26.93
CA LEU A 183 -37.36 -14.82 28.35
C LEU A 183 -36.52 -13.61 28.77
N TYR A 184 -35.49 -13.27 27.97
CA TYR A 184 -34.74 -12.05 28.17
C TYR A 184 -35.64 -10.81 28.10
N ALA A 185 -36.46 -10.69 27.08
CA ALA A 185 -37.39 -9.56 26.91
C ALA A 185 -38.35 -9.40 28.10
N LEU A 186 -38.73 -10.49 28.74
CA LEU A 186 -39.58 -10.47 29.94
C LEU A 186 -38.83 -10.01 31.20
N GLN A 187 -37.53 -10.30 31.31
CA GLN A 187 -36.73 -9.98 32.49
C GLN A 187 -36.31 -8.49 32.56
N LYS A 188 -36.13 -7.84 31.43
CA LYS A 188 -35.85 -6.39 31.27
C LYS A 188 -34.53 -5.86 31.85
N THR A 189 -33.73 -6.67 32.54
CA THR A 189 -32.57 -6.19 33.31
C THR A 189 -31.25 -6.92 33.01
N THR A 190 -31.30 -8.17 32.53
CA THR A 190 -30.12 -9.00 32.27
C THR A 190 -30.30 -9.86 31.03
N LYS A 191 -29.20 -10.13 30.33
CA LYS A 191 -29.17 -11.08 29.19
C LYS A 191 -29.15 -12.55 29.64
N MET A 192 -28.81 -12.82 30.89
CA MET A 192 -28.72 -14.17 31.45
C MET A 192 -30.05 -14.66 31.96
N VAL A 193 -30.43 -15.89 31.66
CA VAL A 193 -31.65 -16.54 32.07
C VAL A 193 -31.31 -17.75 32.93
N LYS A 194 -32.13 -18.00 34.00
CA LYS A 194 -31.95 -19.23 34.78
C LYS A 194 -32.25 -20.46 33.93
N PHE A 195 -31.32 -21.44 33.95
CA PHE A 195 -31.40 -22.65 33.12
C PHE A 195 -32.74 -23.40 33.33
N HIS A 196 -33.15 -23.61 34.57
CA HIS A 196 -34.40 -24.30 34.85
C HIS A 196 -35.63 -23.59 34.27
N LYS A 197 -35.64 -22.23 34.27
CA LYS A 197 -36.72 -21.47 33.67
C LYS A 197 -36.82 -21.66 32.15
N LEU A 198 -35.66 -21.71 31.48
CA LEU A 198 -35.62 -22.03 30.05
C LEU A 198 -36.07 -23.47 29.78
N ASP A 199 -35.60 -24.42 30.59
CA ASP A 199 -35.94 -25.84 30.51
C ASP A 199 -37.48 -26.07 30.69
N ASP A 200 -38.07 -25.43 31.71
CA ASP A 200 -39.50 -25.51 32.01
C ASP A 200 -40.34 -24.92 30.87
N VAL A 201 -40.01 -23.73 30.38
CA VAL A 201 -40.77 -23.10 29.27
C VAL A 201 -40.69 -23.96 27.99
N LEU A 202 -39.53 -24.51 27.68
CA LEU A 202 -39.37 -25.38 26.52
C LEU A 202 -40.19 -26.68 26.62
N LYS A 203 -40.37 -27.20 27.83
CA LYS A 203 -41.24 -28.38 28.08
C LYS A 203 -42.73 -28.07 28.00
N GLU A 204 -43.12 -26.86 28.37
CA GLU A 204 -44.53 -26.46 28.33
C GLU A 204 -45.06 -26.06 26.95
N VAL A 205 -44.15 -25.54 26.08
CA VAL A 205 -44.52 -25.07 24.73
C VAL A 205 -44.70 -26.26 23.79
N LYS A 206 -45.94 -26.51 23.35
CA LYS A 206 -46.23 -27.55 22.36
C LYS A 206 -45.51 -27.31 21.06
N ASN A 207 -44.92 -28.38 20.52
CA ASN A 207 -44.19 -28.44 19.24
C ASN A 207 -42.80 -27.80 19.19
N ILE A 208 -42.16 -27.51 20.32
CA ILE A 208 -40.75 -27.13 20.31
C ILE A 208 -39.92 -28.41 20.37
N LEU A 209 -39.51 -28.87 21.51
CA LEU A 209 -38.71 -30.07 21.70
C LEU A 209 -39.53 -31.16 22.39
N PRO A 210 -39.35 -32.46 22.07
CA PRO A 210 -39.88 -33.53 22.90
C PRO A 210 -39.35 -33.41 24.34
N ASN A 211 -40.24 -33.47 25.33
CA ASN A 211 -39.90 -33.21 26.74
C ASN A 211 -38.74 -34.07 27.27
N ASN A 212 -38.61 -35.28 26.77
CA ASN A 212 -37.56 -36.22 27.19
C ASN A 212 -36.16 -35.86 26.72
N ILE A 213 -36.02 -34.97 25.76
CA ILE A 213 -34.69 -34.57 25.22
C ILE A 213 -34.33 -33.11 25.53
N VAL A 214 -35.22 -32.28 26.07
CA VAL A 214 -34.97 -30.84 26.29
C VAL A 214 -33.66 -30.60 27.03
N HIS A 215 -33.49 -31.24 28.17
CA HIS A 215 -32.31 -31.04 29.00
C HIS A 215 -31.01 -31.42 28.30
N SER A 216 -30.99 -32.61 27.67
CA SER A 216 -29.80 -33.08 26.92
C SER A 216 -29.56 -32.25 25.69
N TYR A 217 -30.57 -31.75 25.02
CA TYR A 217 -30.42 -30.84 23.86
C TYR A 217 -29.78 -29.50 24.25
N LEU A 218 -30.19 -28.92 25.37
CA LEU A 218 -29.58 -27.71 25.91
C LEU A 218 -28.10 -27.93 26.27
N GLN A 219 -27.75 -29.06 26.86
CA GLN A 219 -26.36 -29.40 27.14
C GLN A 219 -25.52 -29.54 25.85
N GLU A 220 -26.13 -30.11 24.78
CA GLU A 220 -25.44 -30.17 23.48
C GLU A 220 -25.21 -28.75 22.88
N LEU A 221 -26.17 -27.84 22.98
CA LEU A 221 -26.00 -26.47 22.53
C LEU A 221 -24.89 -25.75 23.29
N VAL A 222 -24.72 -26.05 24.58
CA VAL A 222 -23.55 -25.55 25.36
C VAL A 222 -22.28 -26.21 24.89
N SER A 223 -22.28 -27.53 24.67
CA SER A 223 -21.08 -28.24 24.17
C SER A 223 -20.66 -27.80 22.76
N ASP A 224 -21.63 -27.50 21.91
CA ASP A 224 -21.37 -26.99 20.53
C ASP A 224 -21.03 -25.50 20.47
N GLY A 225 -21.03 -24.82 21.63
CA GLY A 225 -20.63 -23.43 21.73
C GLY A 225 -21.64 -22.41 21.16
N VAL A 226 -22.90 -22.80 21.08
CA VAL A 226 -24.04 -21.90 20.78
C VAL A 226 -24.47 -21.14 22.01
N LEU A 227 -24.58 -21.87 23.12
CA LEU A 227 -24.93 -21.33 24.42
C LEU A 227 -23.73 -21.46 25.38
N ILE A 228 -23.77 -20.70 26.45
CA ILE A 228 -22.81 -20.77 27.55
C ILE A 228 -23.59 -20.83 28.86
N SER A 229 -23.09 -21.58 29.81
CA SER A 229 -23.66 -21.68 31.16
C SER A 229 -22.71 -21.17 32.22
N TYR A 230 -23.26 -20.46 33.22
CA TYR A 230 -22.55 -19.93 34.36
C TYR A 230 -23.24 -20.38 35.65
N ILE A 231 -22.46 -20.50 36.72
CA ILE A 231 -23.02 -20.71 38.05
C ILE A 231 -22.91 -19.40 38.82
N ASP A 232 -24.04 -18.87 39.29
CA ASP A 232 -24.05 -17.64 40.08
C ASP A 232 -23.60 -17.89 41.55
N LYS A 233 -23.50 -16.80 42.32
CA LYS A 233 -23.08 -16.86 43.72
C LYS A 233 -24.06 -17.67 44.63
N GLN A 234 -25.24 -17.96 44.14
CA GLN A 234 -26.26 -18.73 44.84
C GLN A 234 -26.28 -20.21 44.40
N GLY A 235 -25.40 -20.60 43.48
CA GLY A 235 -25.33 -21.96 42.93
C GLY A 235 -26.36 -22.22 41.80
N GLU A 236 -27.06 -21.20 41.33
CA GLU A 236 -28.01 -21.30 40.23
C GLU A 236 -27.26 -21.32 38.86
N ILE A 237 -27.70 -22.17 37.97
CA ILE A 237 -27.18 -22.23 36.61
C ILE A 237 -27.87 -21.16 35.76
N LEU A 238 -27.09 -20.20 35.25
CA LEU A 238 -27.52 -19.19 34.28
C LEU A 238 -27.08 -19.63 32.89
N ILE A 239 -27.85 -19.26 31.88
CA ILE A 239 -27.57 -19.57 30.47
C ILE A 239 -27.72 -18.33 29.63
N ASP A 240 -26.86 -18.19 28.63
CA ASP A 240 -26.91 -17.13 27.63
C ASP A 240 -26.31 -17.61 26.29
N PHE A 241 -26.34 -16.78 25.27
CA PHE A 241 -25.59 -17.05 24.05
C PHE A 241 -24.06 -17.00 24.33
N ASN A 242 -23.35 -17.92 23.74
CA ASN A 242 -21.90 -17.97 23.94
C ASN A 242 -21.16 -16.75 23.37
N PHE A 243 -21.79 -16.06 22.42
CA PHE A 243 -21.25 -14.85 21.84
C PHE A 243 -22.23 -13.70 22.02
N ASP A 244 -21.81 -12.65 22.73
CA ASP A 244 -22.64 -11.46 23.02
C ASP A 244 -23.27 -10.88 21.75
N LEU A 245 -22.47 -10.78 20.66
CA LEU A 245 -22.97 -10.25 19.40
C LEU A 245 -24.14 -11.08 18.82
N VAL A 246 -24.11 -12.40 18.97
CA VAL A 246 -25.24 -13.28 18.58
C VAL A 246 -26.46 -12.98 19.44
N GLY A 247 -26.26 -12.86 20.75
CA GLY A 247 -27.32 -12.51 21.70
C GLY A 247 -27.94 -11.15 21.38
N ASP A 248 -27.09 -10.12 21.14
CA ASP A 248 -27.52 -8.76 20.82
C ASP A 248 -28.44 -8.71 19.59
N TYR A 249 -28.00 -9.33 18.49
CA TYR A 249 -28.81 -9.37 17.26
C TYR A 249 -30.09 -10.19 17.42
N MET A 250 -30.03 -11.31 18.10
CA MET A 250 -31.23 -12.14 18.38
C MET A 250 -32.22 -11.41 19.29
N TYR A 251 -31.73 -10.75 20.36
CA TYR A 251 -32.56 -9.96 21.26
C TYR A 251 -33.17 -8.73 20.57
N ALA A 252 -32.35 -7.99 19.79
CA ALA A 252 -32.83 -6.87 19.01
C ALA A 252 -33.93 -7.27 18.03
N ALA A 253 -33.75 -8.39 17.31
CA ALA A 253 -34.75 -8.89 16.39
C ALA A 253 -36.08 -9.24 17.10
N ALA A 254 -36.03 -9.93 18.25
CA ALA A 254 -37.22 -10.28 19.04
C ALA A 254 -37.95 -9.03 19.57
N LEU A 255 -37.21 -8.02 20.00
CA LEU A 255 -37.76 -6.75 20.46
C LEU A 255 -38.46 -5.97 19.34
N ILE A 256 -37.82 -5.89 18.18
CA ILE A 256 -38.36 -5.20 17.00
C ILE A 256 -39.61 -5.88 16.50
N ASP A 257 -39.68 -7.21 16.56
CA ASP A 257 -40.84 -7.95 16.07
C ASP A 257 -42.09 -7.75 16.95
N LYS A 258 -41.95 -7.79 18.29
CA LYS A 258 -43.08 -7.81 19.21
C LYS A 258 -43.56 -6.42 19.67
N GLN A 259 -42.70 -5.59 20.22
CA GLN A 259 -43.11 -4.32 20.86
C GLN A 259 -42.02 -3.25 20.79
N TRP A 260 -41.40 -3.08 19.63
CA TRP A 260 -40.21 -2.26 19.48
C TRP A 260 -40.37 -0.83 20.03
N LYS A 261 -41.55 -0.19 19.90
CA LYS A 261 -41.81 1.19 20.40
C LYS A 261 -41.70 1.31 21.93
N GLU A 262 -42.13 0.30 22.63
CA GLU A 262 -42.07 0.31 24.10
C GLU A 262 -40.68 -0.09 24.62
N TYR A 263 -40.02 -1.04 23.90
CA TYR A 263 -38.74 -1.58 24.33
C TYR A 263 -37.53 -0.69 24.02
N ILE A 264 -37.54 0.05 22.91
CA ILE A 264 -36.45 0.95 22.56
C ILE A 264 -36.12 1.93 23.68
N GLY A 265 -37.14 2.45 24.38
CA GLY A 265 -36.96 3.32 25.54
C GLY A 265 -36.42 2.64 26.80
N ARG A 266 -36.27 1.34 26.79
CA ARG A 266 -35.90 0.52 27.97
C ARG A 266 -34.61 -0.29 27.75
N ILE A 267 -33.97 -0.20 26.60
CA ILE A 267 -32.71 -0.89 26.33
C ILE A 267 -31.59 -0.13 27.03
N PHE A 268 -30.83 -0.80 27.88
CA PHE A 268 -29.69 -0.23 28.61
C PHE A 268 -28.33 -0.78 28.09
N ASP A 269 -28.36 -1.73 27.16
CA ASP A 269 -27.17 -2.37 26.62
C ASP A 269 -26.82 -1.80 25.25
N ASN A 270 -25.60 -1.25 25.11
CA ASN A 270 -25.13 -0.63 23.87
C ASN A 270 -25.11 -1.60 22.67
N GLY A 271 -24.73 -2.87 22.87
CA GLY A 271 -24.71 -3.86 21.78
C GLY A 271 -26.10 -4.13 21.21
N ILE A 272 -27.14 -4.21 22.05
CA ILE A 272 -28.52 -4.35 21.60
C ILE A 272 -29.00 -3.08 20.88
N TYR A 273 -28.57 -1.90 21.31
CA TYR A 273 -28.86 -0.66 20.59
C TYR A 273 -28.28 -0.66 19.19
N GLU A 274 -27.01 -0.98 19.06
CA GLU A 274 -26.33 -1.07 17.76
C GLU A 274 -27.02 -2.08 16.84
N ALA A 275 -27.29 -3.29 17.35
CA ALA A 275 -28.03 -4.29 16.61
C ALA A 275 -29.43 -3.81 16.18
N THR A 276 -30.11 -3.05 17.06
CA THR A 276 -31.43 -2.46 16.76
C THR A 276 -31.30 -1.41 15.64
N CYS A 277 -30.29 -0.57 15.68
CA CYS A 277 -30.04 0.42 14.63
C CYS A 277 -29.79 -0.20 13.25
N VAL A 278 -29.18 -1.40 13.21
CA VAL A 278 -28.99 -2.14 11.96
C VAL A 278 -30.27 -2.84 11.49
N LEU A 279 -31.01 -3.46 12.41
CA LEU A 279 -32.15 -4.32 12.08
C LEU A 279 -33.47 -3.56 11.89
N LEU A 280 -33.68 -2.45 12.61
CA LEU A 280 -34.93 -1.70 12.55
C LEU A 280 -35.27 -1.21 11.14
N PRO A 281 -34.33 -0.64 10.37
CA PRO A 281 -34.57 -0.28 8.98
C PRO A 281 -34.90 -1.50 8.10
N LEU A 282 -34.25 -2.63 8.32
CA LEU A 282 -34.46 -3.85 7.52
C LEU A 282 -35.82 -4.52 7.83
N MET A 283 -36.26 -4.48 9.11
CA MET A 283 -37.46 -5.19 9.55
C MET A 283 -38.74 -4.32 9.48
N LYS A 284 -38.60 -3.02 9.69
CA LYS A 284 -39.75 -2.08 9.80
C LYS A 284 -39.65 -0.87 8.86
N GLY A 285 -38.54 -0.68 8.14
CA GLY A 285 -38.33 0.47 7.26
C GLY A 285 -38.17 1.81 7.97
N ILE A 286 -37.73 1.83 9.21
CA ILE A 286 -37.67 3.04 10.05
C ILE A 286 -36.27 3.22 10.58
N GLU A 287 -35.72 4.44 10.46
CA GLU A 287 -34.45 4.80 11.08
C GLU A 287 -34.63 5.23 12.54
N ILE A 288 -33.66 4.91 13.38
CA ILE A 288 -33.70 5.23 14.80
C ILE A 288 -33.72 6.76 15.05
N THR A 289 -33.11 7.54 14.15
CA THR A 289 -33.10 9.01 14.22
C THR A 289 -34.49 9.61 14.10
N ASN A 290 -35.39 8.97 13.36
CA ASN A 290 -36.77 9.40 13.14
C ASN A 290 -37.70 9.10 14.33
N TYR A 291 -37.16 8.42 15.35
CA TYR A 291 -37.95 7.99 16.47
C TYR A 291 -37.55 8.72 17.78
N HIS A 292 -38.52 9.37 18.42
CA HIS A 292 -38.26 10.03 19.70
C HIS A 292 -38.18 9.02 20.84
N ILE A 293 -37.01 8.91 21.46
CA ILE A 293 -36.75 8.05 22.61
C ILE A 293 -36.51 8.97 23.82
N SER A 294 -37.32 8.87 24.82
CA SER A 294 -37.35 9.81 25.96
C SER A 294 -36.05 9.90 26.75
N ASN A 295 -35.22 8.87 26.69
CA ASN A 295 -33.96 8.78 27.46
C ASN A 295 -32.69 8.93 26.62
N ILE A 296 -32.80 9.18 25.31
CA ILE A 296 -31.66 9.30 24.40
C ILE A 296 -31.79 10.58 23.59
N SER A 297 -30.77 11.44 23.67
CA SER A 297 -30.73 12.67 22.89
C SER A 297 -30.70 12.41 21.40
N TYR A 298 -31.07 13.39 20.60
CA TYR A 298 -30.97 13.30 19.13
C TYR A 298 -29.52 13.08 18.70
N GLU A 299 -28.58 13.78 19.32
CA GLU A 299 -27.15 13.66 19.01
C GLU A 299 -26.64 12.23 19.25
N HIS A 300 -27.05 11.60 20.33
CA HIS A 300 -26.67 10.21 20.60
C HIS A 300 -27.30 9.23 19.59
N ARG A 301 -28.55 9.42 19.21
CA ARG A 301 -29.20 8.62 18.13
C ARG A 301 -28.52 8.81 16.78
N LEU A 302 -28.13 10.05 16.49
CA LEU A 302 -27.38 10.38 15.26
C LEU A 302 -26.02 9.70 15.25
N GLN A 303 -25.30 9.72 16.38
CA GLN A 303 -24.03 9.02 16.50
C GLN A 303 -24.18 7.52 16.28
N LEU A 304 -25.15 6.88 16.90
CA LEU A 304 -25.47 5.45 16.70
C LEU A 304 -25.84 5.14 15.24
N PHE A 305 -26.61 6.01 14.60
CA PHE A 305 -26.93 5.89 13.18
C PHE A 305 -25.66 5.86 12.32
N ILE A 306 -24.75 6.80 12.56
CA ILE A 306 -23.49 6.91 11.83
C ILE A 306 -22.60 5.69 12.07
N ASP A 307 -22.43 5.30 13.32
CA ASP A 307 -21.57 4.17 13.68
C ASP A 307 -22.07 2.85 13.08
N THR A 308 -23.37 2.70 12.99
CA THR A 308 -24.00 1.50 12.39
C THR A 308 -24.08 1.53 10.87
N LEU A 309 -23.96 2.68 10.21
CA LEU A 309 -23.91 2.73 8.73
C LEU A 309 -22.84 1.82 8.15
N LYS A 310 -21.70 1.70 8.83
CA LYS A 310 -20.59 0.84 8.43
C LYS A 310 -20.91 -0.66 8.49
N GLN A 311 -21.92 -1.03 9.26
CA GLN A 311 -22.33 -2.43 9.47
C GLN A 311 -23.53 -2.83 8.61
N ARG A 312 -24.09 -1.90 7.83
CA ARG A 312 -25.28 -2.15 7.02
C ARG A 312 -24.92 -2.77 5.69
N PHE A 313 -25.73 -3.71 5.27
CA PHE A 313 -25.61 -4.38 3.97
C PHE A 313 -26.37 -3.64 2.86
N SER A 314 -27.32 -2.82 3.22
CA SER A 314 -28.07 -1.94 2.32
C SER A 314 -28.45 -0.66 3.06
N ILE A 315 -28.62 0.40 2.30
CA ILE A 315 -29.02 1.72 2.83
C ILE A 315 -30.47 1.96 2.45
N SER A 316 -31.32 2.22 3.44
CA SER A 316 -32.75 2.48 3.24
C SER A 316 -32.97 3.90 2.66
N LEU A 317 -34.14 4.13 2.07
CA LEU A 317 -34.53 5.48 1.62
C LEU A 317 -34.58 6.48 2.80
N ASP A 318 -35.07 6.04 3.95
CA ASP A 318 -35.07 6.87 5.15
C ASP A 318 -33.67 7.24 5.61
N ALA A 319 -32.72 6.29 5.50
CA ALA A 319 -31.31 6.57 5.79
C ALA A 319 -30.74 7.63 4.82
N ILE A 320 -31.09 7.58 3.54
CA ILE A 320 -30.69 8.57 2.53
C ILE A 320 -31.18 9.97 2.95
N ILE A 321 -32.43 10.08 3.35
CA ILE A 321 -33.01 11.35 3.85
C ILE A 321 -32.26 11.86 5.09
N GLU A 322 -31.95 10.98 6.04
CA GLU A 322 -31.18 11.37 7.21
C GLU A 322 -29.75 11.83 6.87
N ILE A 323 -29.09 11.16 5.93
CA ILE A 323 -27.76 11.55 5.45
C ILE A 323 -27.80 12.94 4.78
N GLU A 324 -28.85 13.25 4.01
CA GLU A 324 -29.03 14.58 3.45
C GLU A 324 -29.25 15.67 4.52
N LYS A 325 -29.94 15.34 5.61
CA LYS A 325 -30.05 16.25 6.75
C LYS A 325 -28.68 16.49 7.42
N ILE A 326 -27.87 15.43 7.62
CA ILE A 326 -26.53 15.55 8.18
C ILE A 326 -25.67 16.50 7.35
N LYS A 327 -25.71 16.41 6.03
CA LYS A 327 -24.99 17.34 5.13
C LYS A 327 -25.29 18.81 5.44
N ASN A 328 -26.55 19.15 5.76
CA ASN A 328 -26.95 20.50 6.05
C ASN A 328 -26.63 20.97 7.48
N ILE A 329 -26.43 20.04 8.40
CA ILE A 329 -26.19 20.34 9.82
C ILE A 329 -24.68 20.32 10.11
N ASP A 330 -23.97 19.30 9.61
CA ASP A 330 -22.56 19.05 9.89
C ASP A 330 -21.88 18.49 8.63
N LEU A 331 -21.23 19.38 7.89
CA LEU A 331 -20.55 19.04 6.64
C LEU A 331 -19.31 18.17 6.87
N ASP A 332 -18.62 18.38 8.00
CA ASP A 332 -17.43 17.61 8.33
C ASP A 332 -17.79 16.14 8.59
N LEU A 333 -18.83 15.92 9.37
CA LEU A 333 -19.37 14.59 9.63
C LEU A 333 -19.89 13.92 8.35
N PHE A 334 -20.56 14.69 7.48
CA PHE A 334 -21.01 14.20 6.19
C PHE A 334 -19.83 13.71 5.34
N TYR A 335 -18.71 14.41 5.30
CA TYR A 335 -17.53 13.99 4.54
C TYR A 335 -16.89 12.72 5.11
N GLU A 336 -16.94 12.51 6.43
CA GLU A 336 -16.41 11.29 7.04
C GLU A 336 -17.24 10.03 6.72
N ILE A 337 -18.53 10.18 6.42
CA ILE A 337 -19.38 9.03 6.05
C ILE A 337 -19.38 8.74 4.55
N LEU A 338 -18.98 9.66 3.68
CA LEU A 338 -18.99 9.47 2.23
C LEU A 338 -18.26 8.21 1.75
N PRO A 339 -17.08 7.85 2.27
CA PRO A 339 -16.41 6.62 1.89
C PRO A 339 -17.26 5.36 2.12
N VAL A 340 -18.04 5.35 3.19
CA VAL A 340 -18.98 4.24 3.48
C VAL A 340 -20.09 4.21 2.44
N LEU A 341 -20.71 5.38 2.17
CA LEU A 341 -21.80 5.50 1.21
C LEU A 341 -21.37 5.08 -0.21
N ALA A 342 -20.13 5.37 -0.57
CA ALA A 342 -19.59 4.99 -1.87
C ALA A 342 -19.53 3.48 -2.11
N THR A 343 -19.63 2.67 -1.07
CA THR A 343 -19.68 1.20 -1.19
C THR A 343 -21.10 0.65 -1.40
N HIS A 344 -22.12 1.49 -1.38
CA HIS A 344 -23.54 1.09 -1.49
C HIS A 344 -24.17 1.65 -2.76
N SER A 345 -24.71 0.77 -3.60
CA SER A 345 -25.34 1.16 -4.88
C SER A 345 -26.52 2.12 -4.71
N GLU A 346 -27.23 2.02 -3.59
CA GLU A 346 -28.38 2.83 -3.23
C GLU A 346 -28.02 4.32 -3.04
N CYS A 347 -26.77 4.61 -2.70
CA CYS A 347 -26.27 5.95 -2.44
C CYS A 347 -25.82 6.71 -3.70
N HIS A 348 -26.11 6.22 -4.92
CA HIS A 348 -25.66 6.81 -6.17
C HIS A 348 -26.10 8.29 -6.35
N SER A 349 -27.30 8.64 -5.88
CA SER A 349 -27.82 10.01 -5.95
C SER A 349 -27.00 10.97 -5.07
N ILE A 350 -26.68 10.56 -3.83
CA ILE A 350 -25.85 11.35 -2.90
C ILE A 350 -24.45 11.56 -3.46
N ILE A 351 -23.82 10.48 -3.92
CA ILE A 351 -22.47 10.57 -4.51
C ILE A 351 -22.49 11.42 -5.77
N GLY A 352 -23.52 11.29 -6.62
CA GLY A 352 -23.71 12.12 -7.81
C GLY A 352 -23.87 13.59 -7.47
N MET A 353 -24.63 13.93 -6.44
CA MET A 353 -24.80 15.30 -5.94
C MET A 353 -23.46 15.89 -5.46
N VAL A 354 -22.70 15.15 -4.65
CA VAL A 354 -21.37 15.57 -4.18
C VAL A 354 -20.41 15.79 -5.35
N ASN A 355 -20.41 14.88 -6.32
CA ASN A 355 -19.58 15.00 -7.51
C ASN A 355 -19.87 16.30 -8.28
N ASN A 356 -21.13 16.61 -8.51
CA ASN A 356 -21.53 17.83 -9.22
C ASN A 356 -21.18 19.09 -8.42
N GLU A 357 -21.36 19.07 -7.11
CA GLU A 357 -21.01 20.17 -6.22
C GLU A 357 -19.50 20.45 -6.24
N LEU A 358 -18.67 19.42 -6.03
CA LEU A 358 -17.21 19.55 -6.05
C LEU A 358 -16.69 19.96 -7.44
N LYS A 359 -17.30 19.48 -8.52
CA LYS A 359 -16.95 19.89 -9.88
C LYS A 359 -17.27 21.37 -10.14
N GLY A 360 -18.37 21.87 -9.61
CA GLY A 360 -18.79 23.27 -9.76
C GLY A 360 -17.94 24.28 -9.00
N MET A 361 -17.15 23.83 -8.00
CA MET A 361 -16.28 24.71 -7.22
C MET A 361 -15.02 25.12 -7.98
N SER A 362 -14.52 26.32 -7.73
CA SER A 362 -13.15 26.68 -8.12
C SER A 362 -12.15 25.81 -7.35
N MET A 363 -10.90 25.70 -7.85
CA MET A 363 -9.84 24.92 -7.18
C MET A 363 -9.64 25.38 -5.73
N VAL A 364 -9.62 26.70 -5.48
CA VAL A 364 -9.42 27.27 -4.14
C VAL A 364 -10.59 26.94 -3.20
N GLU A 365 -11.84 27.04 -3.68
CA GLU A 365 -13.03 26.67 -2.90
C GLU A 365 -13.07 25.17 -2.59
N ARG A 366 -12.71 24.32 -3.56
CA ARG A 366 -12.63 22.87 -3.36
C ARG A 366 -11.55 22.53 -2.36
N ASP A 367 -10.39 23.16 -2.44
CA ASP A 367 -9.32 22.97 -1.46
C ASP A 367 -9.78 23.38 -0.07
N GLN A 368 -10.49 24.50 0.07
CA GLN A 368 -10.99 24.98 1.35
C GLN A 368 -12.04 24.03 1.97
N LYS A 369 -12.99 23.57 1.19
CA LYS A 369 -14.11 22.76 1.70
C LYS A 369 -13.79 21.27 1.80
N TRP A 370 -13.08 20.73 0.82
CA TRP A 370 -12.79 19.30 0.69
C TRP A 370 -11.36 18.92 1.10
N SER A 371 -10.34 19.44 0.39
CA SER A 371 -8.97 18.98 0.60
C SER A 371 -8.45 19.31 2.00
N MET A 372 -8.82 20.49 2.57
CA MET A 372 -8.41 20.89 3.91
C MET A 372 -9.07 20.06 5.00
N HIS A 373 -10.32 19.62 4.82
CA HIS A 373 -11.01 18.76 5.79
C HIS A 373 -10.14 17.54 6.14
N PHE A 374 -9.56 16.86 5.16
CA PHE A 374 -8.75 15.66 5.36
C PHE A 374 -7.28 15.94 5.74
N THR A 375 -6.86 17.20 5.83
CA THR A 375 -5.48 17.58 6.10
C THR A 375 -5.30 18.31 7.43
N ILE A 376 -6.25 19.14 7.85
CA ILE A 376 -6.12 20.01 9.03
C ILE A 376 -6.81 19.42 10.27
N ASN A 377 -8.00 18.85 10.11
CA ASN A 377 -8.87 18.52 11.22
C ASN A 377 -8.44 17.30 12.03
N HIS A 378 -7.38 16.63 11.59
CA HIS A 378 -6.91 15.42 12.25
C HIS A 378 -5.46 15.58 12.71
N HIS A 379 -5.23 15.48 14.01
CA HIS A 379 -3.88 15.36 14.57
C HIS A 379 -3.11 14.17 13.98
N ASN A 380 -3.83 13.17 13.45
CA ASN A 380 -3.29 12.05 12.71
C ASN A 380 -4.13 11.81 11.44
N PRO A 381 -3.76 12.41 10.29
CA PRO A 381 -4.49 12.24 9.02
C PRO A 381 -4.65 10.78 8.58
N SER A 382 -3.75 9.89 8.99
CA SER A 382 -3.82 8.46 8.66
C SER A 382 -5.05 7.74 9.21
N ARG A 383 -5.73 8.34 10.19
CA ARG A 383 -6.92 7.78 10.84
C ARG A 383 -8.24 8.23 10.22
N THR A 384 -8.24 9.13 9.25
CA THR A 384 -9.47 9.54 8.56
C THR A 384 -10.12 8.38 7.82
N GLU A 385 -11.45 8.38 7.74
CA GLU A 385 -12.18 7.34 7.01
C GLU A 385 -11.80 7.30 5.52
N LEU A 386 -11.46 8.43 4.93
CA LEU A 386 -11.01 8.49 3.54
C LEU A 386 -9.67 7.79 3.34
N VAL A 387 -8.71 7.93 4.26
CA VAL A 387 -7.43 7.20 4.20
C VAL A 387 -7.67 5.70 4.42
N LYS A 388 -8.49 5.32 5.39
CA LYS A 388 -8.85 3.91 5.61
C LYS A 388 -9.53 3.30 4.37
N PHE A 389 -10.42 4.04 3.75
CA PHE A 389 -11.10 3.65 2.52
C PHE A 389 -10.13 3.48 1.35
N SER A 390 -9.19 4.41 1.20
CA SER A 390 -8.14 4.32 0.17
C SER A 390 -7.27 3.08 0.36
N LYS A 391 -6.90 2.77 1.60
CA LYS A 391 -6.14 1.56 1.94
C LYS A 391 -6.94 0.29 1.66
N TRP A 392 -8.21 0.26 2.07
CA TRP A 392 -9.10 -0.84 1.76
C TRP A 392 -9.20 -1.08 0.25
N ALA A 393 -9.45 -0.04 -0.55
CA ALA A 393 -9.55 -0.16 -2.00
C ALA A 393 -8.23 -0.60 -2.66
N ALA A 394 -7.08 -0.19 -2.10
CA ALA A 394 -5.77 -0.65 -2.55
C ALA A 394 -5.49 -2.12 -2.23
N SER A 395 -6.08 -2.66 -1.14
CA SER A 395 -5.88 -4.04 -0.69
C SER A 395 -6.81 -5.05 -1.36
N ILE A 396 -7.87 -4.61 -2.06
CA ILE A 396 -8.82 -5.47 -2.77
C ILE A 396 -8.10 -6.39 -3.77
N SER A 397 -8.40 -7.68 -3.75
CA SER A 397 -7.89 -8.60 -4.78
C SER A 397 -8.44 -8.21 -6.15
N ARG A 398 -7.63 -8.42 -7.19
CA ARG A 398 -8.06 -8.15 -8.57
C ARG A 398 -9.36 -8.87 -8.92
N LYS A 399 -9.52 -10.10 -8.44
CA LYS A 399 -10.75 -10.89 -8.64
C LYS A 399 -11.95 -10.20 -8.00
N SER A 400 -11.85 -9.75 -6.77
CA SER A 400 -12.92 -9.04 -6.07
C SER A 400 -13.25 -7.70 -6.75
N ALA A 401 -12.24 -6.95 -7.20
CA ALA A 401 -12.45 -5.71 -7.93
C ALA A 401 -13.15 -5.92 -9.28
N SER A 402 -12.80 -6.97 -10.04
CA SER A 402 -13.38 -7.23 -11.36
C SER A 402 -14.88 -7.54 -11.32
N ILE A 403 -15.35 -8.15 -10.24
CA ILE A 403 -16.75 -8.57 -10.05
C ILE A 403 -17.59 -7.53 -9.29
N MET A 404 -16.96 -6.50 -8.71
CA MET A 404 -17.66 -5.39 -8.09
C MET A 404 -18.65 -4.77 -9.10
N PRO A 405 -19.90 -4.45 -8.71
CA PRO A 405 -20.83 -3.76 -9.60
C PRO A 405 -20.25 -2.44 -10.11
N ASP A 406 -20.43 -2.14 -11.39
CA ASP A 406 -19.85 -0.96 -12.03
C ASP A 406 -20.29 0.35 -11.37
N ILE A 407 -21.55 0.42 -10.89
CA ILE A 407 -22.04 1.59 -10.16
C ILE A 407 -21.25 1.81 -8.86
N VAL A 408 -20.96 0.76 -8.10
CA VAL A 408 -20.19 0.84 -6.86
C VAL A 408 -18.73 1.17 -7.15
N ALA A 409 -18.14 0.54 -8.17
CA ALA A 409 -16.77 0.83 -8.60
C ALA A 409 -16.63 2.30 -9.02
N LYS A 410 -17.62 2.84 -9.75
CA LYS A 410 -17.68 4.25 -10.17
C LYS A 410 -17.78 5.19 -8.98
N GLN A 411 -18.70 4.92 -8.04
CA GLN A 411 -18.87 5.73 -6.84
C GLN A 411 -17.59 5.75 -5.98
N ALA A 412 -17.03 4.59 -5.72
CA ALA A 412 -15.77 4.45 -4.98
C ALA A 412 -14.63 5.21 -5.66
N ALA A 413 -14.49 5.03 -6.98
CA ALA A 413 -13.48 5.73 -7.76
C ALA A 413 -13.66 7.26 -7.72
N CYS A 414 -14.89 7.78 -7.79
CA CYS A 414 -15.16 9.21 -7.68
C CYS A 414 -14.64 9.80 -6.36
N ILE A 415 -14.97 9.15 -5.22
CA ILE A 415 -14.50 9.62 -3.90
C ILE A 415 -12.97 9.57 -3.80
N LEU A 416 -12.34 8.51 -4.32
CA LEU A 416 -10.88 8.42 -4.37
C LEU A 416 -10.27 9.51 -5.27
N MET A 417 -10.87 9.78 -6.41
CA MET A 417 -10.36 10.79 -7.37
C MET A 417 -10.44 12.21 -6.83
N TRP A 418 -11.44 12.55 -6.02
CA TRP A 418 -11.47 13.84 -5.35
C TRP A 418 -10.30 14.02 -4.35
N SER A 419 -9.74 12.92 -3.83
CA SER A 419 -8.54 12.96 -2.98
C SER A 419 -7.28 13.40 -3.73
N PHE A 420 -7.28 13.38 -5.07
CA PHE A 420 -6.13 13.81 -5.88
C PHE A 420 -5.85 15.31 -5.74
N SER A 421 -6.83 16.13 -5.36
CA SER A 421 -6.65 17.55 -5.07
C SER A 421 -5.78 17.81 -3.83
N SER A 422 -5.61 16.82 -2.96
CA SER A 422 -4.95 16.99 -1.66
C SER A 422 -3.42 17.18 -1.76
N PRO A 423 -2.83 18.08 -0.98
CA PRO A 423 -1.38 18.18 -0.81
C PRO A 423 -0.83 17.06 0.08
N TYR A 424 -1.69 16.27 0.73
CA TYR A 424 -1.27 15.08 1.48
C TYR A 424 -0.87 13.96 0.51
N ARG A 425 0.42 13.89 0.26
CA ARG A 425 0.97 13.02 -0.77
C ARG A 425 0.62 11.55 -0.57
N LEU A 426 0.71 11.05 0.67
CA LEU A 426 0.35 9.66 0.97
C LEU A 426 -1.09 9.35 0.54
N LEU A 427 -2.05 10.18 0.93
CA LEU A 427 -3.45 9.99 0.54
C LEU A 427 -3.60 10.00 -0.99
N ARG A 428 -3.00 10.99 -1.67
CA ARG A 428 -3.08 11.11 -3.13
C ARG A 428 -2.51 9.89 -3.85
N ASP A 429 -1.37 9.38 -3.41
CA ASP A 429 -0.70 8.24 -4.03
C ASP A 429 -1.44 6.93 -3.75
N VAL A 430 -1.86 6.69 -2.50
CA VAL A 430 -2.68 5.51 -2.15
C VAL A 430 -4.01 5.53 -2.90
N ALA A 431 -4.70 6.67 -2.95
CA ALA A 431 -5.96 6.80 -3.69
C ALA A 431 -5.79 6.54 -5.19
N THR A 432 -4.66 6.99 -5.80
CA THR A 432 -4.37 6.71 -7.21
C THR A 432 -4.25 5.21 -7.46
N LYS A 433 -3.44 4.50 -6.67
CA LYS A 433 -3.24 3.05 -6.83
C LYS A 433 -4.48 2.25 -6.47
N ALA A 434 -5.24 2.70 -5.48
CA ALA A 434 -6.54 2.14 -5.13
C ALA A 434 -7.53 2.23 -6.30
N THR A 435 -7.63 3.40 -6.93
CA THR A 435 -8.49 3.60 -8.10
C THR A 435 -8.08 2.70 -9.27
N ILE A 436 -6.77 2.58 -9.54
CA ILE A 436 -6.25 1.64 -10.55
C ILE A 436 -6.66 0.20 -10.21
N ASN A 437 -6.51 -0.19 -8.94
CA ASN A 437 -6.86 -1.54 -8.50
C ASN A 437 -8.35 -1.86 -8.72
N LEU A 438 -9.23 -0.90 -8.45
CA LEU A 438 -10.67 -1.05 -8.68
C LEU A 438 -11.03 -1.14 -10.17
N LEU A 439 -10.34 -0.39 -11.04
CA LEU A 439 -10.78 -0.13 -12.41
C LEU A 439 -9.98 -0.83 -13.51
N GLN A 440 -8.88 -1.50 -13.18
CA GLN A 440 -7.98 -2.09 -14.20
C GLN A 440 -8.67 -3.07 -15.18
N ASP A 441 -9.82 -3.63 -14.81
CA ASP A 441 -10.62 -4.52 -15.65
C ASP A 441 -12.01 -3.94 -16.00
N LYS A 442 -12.21 -2.61 -15.83
CA LYS A 442 -13.50 -1.92 -16.03
C LYS A 442 -13.38 -0.71 -16.98
N PRO A 443 -13.09 -0.94 -18.28
CA PRO A 443 -12.85 0.13 -19.23
C PRO A 443 -14.04 1.10 -19.40
N ASN A 444 -15.28 0.62 -19.33
CA ASN A 444 -16.45 1.47 -19.48
C ASN A 444 -16.61 2.46 -18.31
N VAL A 445 -16.38 2.01 -17.09
CA VAL A 445 -16.38 2.90 -15.93
C VAL A 445 -15.29 3.96 -16.06
N LEU A 446 -14.12 3.56 -16.55
CA LEU A 446 -13.00 4.47 -16.74
C LEU A 446 -13.29 5.53 -17.82
N ILE A 447 -13.98 5.16 -18.91
CA ILE A 447 -14.47 6.10 -19.96
C ILE A 447 -15.38 7.15 -19.32
N ASP A 448 -16.36 6.73 -18.53
CA ASP A 448 -17.28 7.64 -17.82
C ASP A 448 -16.54 8.62 -16.89
N LEU A 449 -15.49 8.14 -16.22
CA LEU A 449 -14.68 8.97 -15.33
C LEU A 449 -13.80 9.95 -16.11
N VAL A 450 -13.29 9.57 -17.27
CA VAL A 450 -12.59 10.50 -18.17
C VAL A 450 -13.55 11.60 -18.60
N ASP A 451 -14.79 11.27 -19.02
CA ASP A 451 -15.80 12.25 -19.38
C ASP A 451 -16.13 13.23 -18.25
N PHE A 452 -16.15 12.73 -17.03
CA PHE A 452 -16.53 13.56 -15.88
C PHE A 452 -15.38 14.43 -15.36
N PHE A 453 -14.15 13.88 -15.25
CA PHE A 453 -13.04 14.53 -14.54
C PHE A 453 -12.06 15.27 -15.45
N ASP A 454 -12.08 15.06 -16.77
CA ASP A 454 -11.13 15.69 -17.70
C ASP A 454 -11.17 17.23 -17.68
N ASP A 455 -12.34 17.80 -17.49
CA ASP A 455 -12.57 19.26 -17.47
C ASP A 455 -12.63 19.87 -16.06
N VAL A 456 -12.36 19.09 -15.00
CA VAL A 456 -12.27 19.63 -13.64
C VAL A 456 -11.11 20.62 -13.56
N ASN A 457 -11.38 21.78 -13.01
CA ASN A 457 -10.43 22.91 -12.93
C ASN A 457 -9.32 22.73 -11.88
N ASP A 458 -8.72 21.55 -11.79
CA ASP A 458 -7.60 21.23 -10.90
C ASP A 458 -6.60 20.33 -11.62
N PRO A 459 -5.42 20.84 -12.01
CA PRO A 459 -4.41 20.05 -12.70
C PRO A 459 -3.96 18.79 -11.95
N TYR A 460 -3.94 18.80 -10.61
CA TYR A 460 -3.62 17.61 -9.84
C TYR A 460 -4.62 16.48 -10.06
N ILE A 461 -5.92 16.80 -10.14
CA ILE A 461 -6.97 15.82 -10.45
C ILE A 461 -6.80 15.30 -11.88
N GLN A 462 -6.56 16.20 -12.84
CA GLN A 462 -6.41 15.83 -14.25
C GLN A 462 -5.17 14.95 -14.48
N GLN A 463 -4.02 15.32 -13.92
CA GLN A 463 -2.78 14.53 -14.00
C GLN A 463 -2.99 13.12 -13.45
N ARG A 464 -3.64 13.02 -12.29
CA ARG A 464 -3.89 11.72 -11.64
C ARG A 464 -4.99 10.91 -12.31
N LEU A 465 -5.97 11.55 -12.96
CA LEU A 465 -6.92 10.86 -13.84
C LEU A 465 -6.17 10.08 -14.92
N TYR A 466 -5.25 10.73 -15.64
CA TYR A 466 -4.50 10.04 -16.70
C TYR A 466 -3.44 9.09 -16.16
N ALA A 467 -2.93 9.33 -14.97
CA ALA A 467 -2.11 8.35 -14.25
C ALA A 467 -2.91 7.07 -13.93
N VAL A 468 -4.18 7.20 -13.53
CA VAL A 468 -5.10 6.06 -13.34
C VAL A 468 -5.36 5.34 -14.65
N VAL A 469 -5.66 6.07 -15.73
CA VAL A 469 -5.84 5.47 -17.08
C VAL A 469 -4.60 4.66 -17.47
N HIS A 470 -3.42 5.27 -17.36
CA HIS A 470 -2.14 4.61 -17.64
C HIS A 470 -1.98 3.32 -16.81
N GLY A 471 -2.19 3.39 -15.50
CA GLY A 471 -2.09 2.22 -14.63
C GLY A 471 -3.07 1.11 -14.98
N CYS A 472 -4.33 1.45 -15.25
CA CYS A 472 -5.37 0.49 -15.66
C CYS A 472 -5.02 -0.22 -16.98
N VAL A 473 -4.47 0.53 -17.93
CA VAL A 473 -4.04 -0.01 -19.23
C VAL A 473 -2.84 -0.96 -19.07
N TYR A 474 -1.85 -0.60 -18.26
CA TYR A 474 -0.65 -1.43 -18.06
C TYR A 474 -0.86 -2.63 -17.14
N ARG A 475 -1.86 -2.59 -16.26
CA ARG A 475 -2.09 -3.63 -15.26
C ARG A 475 -3.23 -4.59 -15.61
N GLY A 476 -4.25 -4.14 -16.32
CA GLY A 476 -5.49 -4.86 -16.53
C GLY A 476 -5.94 -5.01 -17.97
N LYS A 477 -7.21 -5.38 -18.13
CA LYS A 477 -7.85 -5.58 -19.43
C LYS A 477 -8.16 -4.28 -20.18
N CYS A 478 -7.99 -3.13 -19.55
CA CYS A 478 -8.21 -1.84 -20.20
C CYS A 478 -7.31 -1.62 -21.43
N CYS A 479 -6.18 -2.36 -21.55
CA CYS A 479 -5.34 -2.35 -22.74
C CYS A 479 -6.03 -2.90 -24.00
N GLU A 480 -7.12 -3.64 -23.86
CA GLU A 480 -7.89 -4.22 -24.97
C GLU A 480 -9.02 -3.29 -25.44
N SER A 481 -9.27 -2.17 -24.75
CA SER A 481 -10.38 -1.26 -25.03
C SER A 481 -9.98 -0.17 -26.01
N VAL A 482 -10.35 -0.37 -27.27
CA VAL A 482 -10.20 0.65 -28.35
C VAL A 482 -10.99 1.92 -28.04
N GLU A 483 -12.18 1.78 -27.46
CA GLU A 483 -13.06 2.91 -27.09
C GLU A 483 -12.39 3.79 -26.03
N LEU A 484 -11.73 3.20 -25.02
CA LEU A 484 -10.97 3.96 -24.05
C LEU A 484 -9.81 4.73 -24.73
N GLY A 485 -9.10 4.07 -25.66
CA GLY A 485 -8.02 4.71 -26.42
C GLY A 485 -8.51 5.91 -27.24
N LYS A 486 -9.63 5.76 -27.93
CA LYS A 486 -10.29 6.87 -28.67
C LYS A 486 -10.71 7.98 -27.73
N LYS A 487 -11.34 7.63 -26.60
CA LYS A 487 -11.80 8.61 -25.62
C LYS A 487 -10.66 9.46 -25.06
N VAL A 488 -9.57 8.84 -24.68
CA VAL A 488 -8.38 9.56 -24.18
C VAL A 488 -7.76 10.40 -25.30
N PHE A 489 -7.73 9.90 -26.54
CA PHE A 489 -7.23 10.66 -27.68
C PHE A 489 -8.06 11.92 -27.93
N GLU A 490 -9.39 11.80 -27.95
CA GLU A 490 -10.30 12.95 -28.15
C GLU A 490 -10.18 13.98 -27.01
N ALA A 491 -10.09 13.53 -25.77
CA ALA A 491 -10.00 14.41 -24.61
C ALA A 491 -8.67 15.18 -24.51
N VAL A 492 -7.57 14.57 -24.94
CA VAL A 492 -6.23 15.16 -24.73
C VAL A 492 -5.61 15.69 -26.02
N PHE A 493 -5.58 14.90 -27.11
CA PHE A 493 -4.76 15.18 -28.28
C PHE A 493 -5.56 15.69 -29.50
N ASN A 494 -6.86 15.50 -29.54
CA ASN A 494 -7.72 15.99 -30.59
C ASN A 494 -8.47 17.28 -30.20
N THR A 495 -7.85 18.10 -29.38
CA THR A 495 -8.33 19.39 -28.92
C THR A 495 -7.67 20.53 -29.72
N PRO A 496 -8.29 21.72 -29.81
CA PRO A 496 -7.69 22.87 -30.52
C PRO A 496 -6.32 23.28 -29.94
N ILE A 497 -6.14 23.12 -28.63
CA ILE A 497 -4.89 23.38 -27.91
C ILE A 497 -4.68 22.21 -26.95
N VAL A 498 -3.65 21.43 -27.16
CA VAL A 498 -3.26 20.36 -26.23
C VAL A 498 -2.73 21.01 -24.95
N ARG A 499 -3.34 20.69 -23.81
CA ARG A 499 -2.98 21.30 -22.52
C ARG A 499 -1.49 21.16 -22.25
N PRO A 500 -0.77 22.25 -21.92
CA PRO A 500 0.67 22.21 -21.68
C PRO A 500 0.99 21.66 -20.29
N ASP A 501 0.62 20.43 -20.02
CA ASP A 501 0.93 19.70 -18.79
C ASP A 501 1.69 18.43 -19.13
N ILE A 502 2.95 18.37 -18.74
CA ILE A 502 3.84 17.28 -19.17
C ILE A 502 3.44 15.92 -18.59
N LEU A 503 2.93 15.86 -17.35
CA LEU A 503 2.49 14.62 -16.73
C LEU A 503 1.24 14.07 -17.39
N LEU A 504 0.24 14.93 -17.56
CA LEU A 504 -1.02 14.59 -18.21
C LEU A 504 -0.78 14.03 -19.61
N ARG A 505 0.02 14.75 -20.41
CA ARG A 505 0.37 14.35 -21.79
C ARG A 505 1.07 13.01 -21.83
N ASP A 506 2.01 12.77 -20.91
CA ASP A 506 2.78 11.55 -20.92
C ASP A 506 1.95 10.33 -20.53
N TYR A 507 1.21 10.41 -19.43
CA TYR A 507 0.34 9.31 -19.03
C TYR A 507 -0.69 8.97 -20.11
N ALA A 508 -1.34 9.99 -20.70
CA ALA A 508 -2.31 9.79 -21.77
C ALA A 508 -1.67 9.17 -23.02
N ARG A 509 -0.52 9.69 -23.46
CA ARG A 509 0.22 9.16 -24.61
C ARG A 509 0.61 7.70 -24.41
N CYS A 510 1.22 7.37 -23.27
CA CYS A 510 1.65 6.02 -22.98
C CYS A 510 0.48 5.03 -22.95
N ALA A 511 -0.67 5.45 -22.40
CA ALA A 511 -1.87 4.63 -22.39
C ALA A 511 -2.39 4.35 -23.83
N ILE A 512 -2.52 5.37 -24.66
CA ILE A 512 -2.97 5.19 -26.06
C ILE A 512 -1.99 4.34 -26.86
N ASP A 513 -0.69 4.63 -26.75
CA ASP A 513 0.38 3.86 -27.42
C ASP A 513 0.31 2.39 -27.06
N PHE A 514 0.11 2.07 -25.78
CA PHE A 514 0.02 0.69 -25.33
C PHE A 514 -1.29 0.00 -25.78
N ILE A 515 -2.43 0.66 -25.70
CA ILE A 515 -3.68 0.12 -26.27
C ILE A 515 -3.48 -0.18 -27.75
N ASN A 516 -2.90 0.76 -28.51
CA ASN A 516 -2.67 0.59 -29.95
C ASN A 516 -1.70 -0.56 -30.27
N GLN A 517 -0.77 -0.89 -29.36
CA GLN A 517 0.09 -2.07 -29.49
C GLN A 517 -0.66 -3.39 -29.22
N CYS A 518 -1.63 -3.38 -28.32
CA CYS A 518 -2.47 -4.55 -28.01
C CYS A 518 -3.54 -4.77 -29.08
N THR A 519 -4.24 -3.70 -29.45
CA THR A 519 -5.33 -3.69 -30.42
C THR A 519 -5.25 -2.37 -31.21
N PRO A 520 -4.96 -2.39 -32.52
CA PRO A 520 -4.87 -1.18 -33.31
C PRO A 520 -6.12 -0.31 -33.21
N ILE A 521 -5.92 0.99 -33.02
CA ILE A 521 -6.99 1.97 -32.86
C ILE A 521 -7.27 2.61 -34.22
N ASP A 522 -8.30 2.14 -34.89
CA ASP A 522 -8.73 2.70 -36.17
C ASP A 522 -9.44 4.04 -36.00
N GLY A 523 -9.26 4.95 -36.97
CA GLY A 523 -9.96 6.22 -37.04
C GLY A 523 -9.32 7.38 -36.27
N ILE A 524 -8.15 7.19 -35.65
CA ILE A 524 -7.36 8.26 -35.03
C ILE A 524 -6.04 8.48 -35.75
N ASN A 525 -5.54 9.71 -35.67
CA ASN A 525 -4.17 9.99 -36.14
C ASN A 525 -3.19 9.79 -34.99
N ILE A 526 -2.64 8.58 -34.87
CA ILE A 526 -1.73 8.19 -33.78
C ILE A 526 -0.48 9.10 -33.66
N LYS A 527 -0.05 9.73 -34.73
CA LYS A 527 1.10 10.66 -34.69
C LYS A 527 0.83 11.91 -33.83
N LYS A 528 -0.42 12.27 -33.64
CA LYS A 528 -0.78 13.43 -32.78
C LYS A 528 -0.46 13.21 -31.30
N ILE A 529 -0.25 11.98 -30.85
CA ILE A 529 0.13 11.73 -29.45
C ILE A 529 1.62 11.97 -29.20
N GLU A 530 2.43 12.22 -30.24
CA GLU A 530 3.85 12.48 -30.11
C GLU A 530 4.13 13.98 -30.07
N PRO A 531 5.01 14.45 -29.15
CA PRO A 531 5.42 15.86 -29.10
C PRO A 531 6.23 16.25 -30.37
N PRO A 532 6.32 17.53 -30.75
CA PRO A 532 5.66 18.67 -30.12
C PRO A 532 4.18 18.78 -30.47
N TYR A 533 3.37 19.37 -29.55
CA TYR A 533 1.93 19.52 -29.73
C TYR A 533 1.52 20.89 -30.28
N GLY A 534 2.48 21.74 -30.61
CA GLY A 534 2.29 23.00 -31.33
C GLY A 534 1.83 24.18 -30.48
N VAL A 535 1.94 24.12 -29.17
CA VAL A 535 1.69 25.27 -28.29
C VAL A 535 2.87 26.23 -28.35
N ASN A 536 2.75 27.29 -29.14
CA ASN A 536 3.78 28.32 -29.23
C ASN A 536 3.78 29.21 -27.98
N PHE A 537 4.92 29.40 -27.36
CA PHE A 537 5.10 30.27 -26.21
C PHE A 537 6.24 31.26 -26.45
N ASN A 538 5.95 32.53 -26.24
CA ASN A 538 6.94 33.58 -26.37
C ASN A 538 7.61 33.88 -25.01
N PHE A 539 8.78 33.33 -24.78
CA PHE A 539 9.54 33.47 -23.53
C PHE A 539 9.93 34.93 -23.22
N ASN A 540 9.95 35.84 -24.21
CA ASN A 540 10.19 37.27 -23.98
C ASN A 540 9.03 37.97 -23.26
N GLN A 541 7.86 37.33 -23.16
CA GLN A 541 6.71 37.86 -22.43
C GLN A 541 6.74 37.51 -20.94
N CYS A 542 7.70 36.74 -20.48
CA CYS A 542 7.84 36.46 -19.07
C CYS A 542 8.12 37.75 -18.28
N PRO A 543 7.45 37.94 -17.13
CA PRO A 543 7.61 39.16 -16.34
C PRO A 543 9.02 39.29 -15.77
N LYS A 544 9.46 40.54 -15.61
CA LYS A 544 10.71 40.83 -14.93
C LYS A 544 10.59 40.58 -13.43
N ARG A 545 11.72 40.36 -12.76
CA ARG A 545 11.80 40.09 -11.32
C ARG A 545 11.15 41.21 -10.50
N GLU A 546 11.52 42.47 -10.81
CA GLU A 546 10.99 43.62 -10.09
C GLU A 546 9.48 43.75 -10.19
N THR A 547 8.89 43.38 -11.34
CA THR A 547 7.46 43.38 -11.56
C THR A 547 6.77 42.32 -10.69
N VAL A 548 7.34 41.13 -10.62
CA VAL A 548 6.83 40.01 -9.82
C VAL A 548 6.93 40.32 -8.33
N GLU A 549 8.07 40.81 -7.88
CA GLU A 549 8.27 41.13 -6.47
C GLU A 549 7.35 42.30 -6.03
N SER A 550 7.25 43.35 -6.81
CA SER A 550 6.34 44.49 -6.49
C SER A 550 4.88 44.11 -6.46
N LYS A 551 4.48 43.11 -7.26
CA LYS A 551 3.09 42.66 -7.41
C LYS A 551 2.65 41.65 -6.37
N TYR A 552 3.49 40.72 -6.00
CA TYR A 552 3.13 39.55 -5.19
C TYR A 552 3.74 39.53 -3.79
N HIS A 553 4.78 40.34 -3.51
CA HIS A 553 5.32 40.42 -2.19
C HIS A 553 4.33 41.12 -1.25
N LEU A 554 4.05 40.49 -0.10
CA LEU A 554 3.21 41.03 0.96
C LEU A 554 4.05 41.47 2.15
N ASP A 555 3.59 42.50 2.86
CA ASP A 555 4.20 43.04 4.04
C ASP A 555 3.10 43.36 5.08
N GLU A 556 3.41 43.24 6.35
CA GLU A 556 2.43 43.49 7.43
C GLU A 556 1.95 44.95 7.44
N THR A 557 2.75 45.93 6.91
CA THR A 557 2.36 47.33 6.78
C THR A 557 1.22 47.53 5.77
N MET A 558 0.97 46.56 4.88
CA MET A 558 -0.14 46.56 3.93
C MET A 558 -1.47 46.12 4.56
N GLY A 559 -1.51 45.86 5.88
CA GLY A 559 -2.70 45.45 6.60
C GLY A 559 -3.01 43.94 6.59
N PHE A 560 -2.08 43.12 6.12
CA PHE A 560 -2.19 41.66 6.15
C PHE A 560 -1.68 41.10 7.48
N ASP A 561 -2.31 40.06 7.99
CA ASP A 561 -1.84 39.32 9.16
C ASP A 561 -0.56 38.53 8.84
N LYS A 562 0.25 38.29 9.87
CA LYS A 562 1.55 37.61 9.77
C LYS A 562 1.49 36.24 9.07
N LYS A 563 0.41 35.45 9.22
CA LYS A 563 0.28 34.15 8.58
C LYS A 563 0.01 34.29 7.09
N THR A 564 -0.81 35.27 6.70
CA THR A 564 -1.07 35.59 5.30
C THR A 564 0.21 36.05 4.59
N VAL A 565 0.94 36.99 5.18
CA VAL A 565 2.24 37.45 4.69
C VAL A 565 3.23 36.28 4.55
N PHE A 566 3.35 35.45 5.58
CA PHE A 566 4.20 34.27 5.55
C PHE A 566 3.81 33.31 4.42
N THR A 567 2.53 32.98 4.29
CA THR A 567 2.06 31.98 3.32
C THR A 567 2.34 32.40 1.88
N GLN A 568 2.11 33.66 1.53
CA GLN A 568 2.41 34.18 0.20
C GLN A 568 3.90 34.29 -0.07
N ASN A 569 4.64 34.94 0.84
CA ASN A 569 6.07 35.17 0.67
C ASN A 569 6.88 33.86 0.73
N LYS A 570 6.35 32.80 1.34
CA LYS A 570 6.96 31.46 1.33
C LYS A 570 6.97 30.86 -0.08
N ILE A 571 5.97 31.13 -0.92
CA ILE A 571 6.00 30.74 -2.33
C ILE A 571 7.14 31.47 -3.04
N LEU A 572 7.20 32.79 -2.92
CA LEU A 572 8.24 33.62 -3.54
C LEU A 572 9.64 33.15 -3.16
N SER A 573 9.88 32.94 -1.86
CA SER A 573 11.19 32.53 -1.34
C SER A 573 11.57 31.10 -1.71
N SER A 574 10.60 30.17 -1.69
CA SER A 574 10.89 28.77 -2.03
C SER A 574 11.12 28.55 -3.53
N MET A 575 10.57 29.42 -4.38
CA MET A 575 10.78 29.41 -5.85
C MET A 575 12.07 30.09 -6.30
N GLU A 576 12.85 30.65 -5.36
CA GLU A 576 14.10 31.35 -5.72
C GLU A 576 15.11 30.39 -6.38
N THR A 577 15.63 30.79 -7.55
CA THR A 577 16.62 30.03 -8.32
C THR A 577 18.04 30.57 -8.11
N GLU A 578 18.20 31.83 -7.76
CA GLU A 578 19.48 32.48 -7.54
C GLU A 578 19.86 32.48 -6.07
N TYR A 579 21.15 32.26 -5.79
CA TYR A 579 21.65 32.25 -4.42
C TYR A 579 21.77 33.68 -3.89
N SER A 580 21.27 33.92 -2.69
CA SER A 580 21.33 35.21 -1.98
C SER A 580 20.52 36.35 -2.63
N ASN A 581 19.70 36.07 -3.63
CA ASN A 581 18.82 37.07 -4.24
C ASN A 581 17.37 36.86 -3.75
N GLY A 582 16.58 37.95 -3.67
CA GLY A 582 15.19 37.96 -3.30
C GLY A 582 14.91 38.09 -1.81
N VAL A 583 13.64 38.17 -1.49
CA VAL A 583 13.07 38.48 -0.17
C VAL A 583 13.54 37.56 0.96
N CYS A 584 13.93 36.33 0.66
CA CYS A 584 14.29 35.32 1.66
C CYS A 584 15.53 34.48 1.35
N GLY A 585 16.26 34.72 0.29
CA GLY A 585 17.61 34.20 0.05
C GLY A 585 17.85 32.72 -0.15
N TYR A 586 16.86 31.81 0.03
CA TYR A 586 17.04 30.36 -0.12
C TYR A 586 15.83 29.69 -0.75
N GLY A 587 16.00 29.25 -2.00
CA GLY A 587 14.97 28.58 -2.77
C GLY A 587 15.12 27.06 -2.74
N ASP A 588 14.47 26.39 -1.79
CA ASP A 588 14.50 24.93 -1.69
C ASP A 588 13.83 24.27 -2.89
N PHE A 589 12.67 24.72 -3.32
CA PHE A 589 11.99 24.23 -4.51
C PHE A 589 12.60 24.76 -5.80
N GLY A 590 12.87 26.06 -5.86
CA GLY A 590 13.41 26.73 -7.05
C GLY A 590 14.74 26.16 -7.52
N ARG A 591 15.68 25.98 -6.60
CA ARG A 591 17.05 25.53 -6.93
C ARG A 591 17.15 24.02 -7.09
N TYR A 592 16.53 23.25 -6.21
CA TYR A 592 16.74 21.80 -6.17
C TYR A 592 15.70 21.02 -6.97
N THR A 593 14.55 21.59 -7.25
CA THR A 593 13.49 20.94 -8.02
C THR A 593 13.28 21.64 -9.36
N PHE A 594 12.83 22.89 -9.33
CA PHE A 594 12.44 23.64 -10.52
C PHE A 594 13.61 23.77 -11.51
N GLU A 595 14.73 24.33 -11.09
CA GLU A 595 15.91 24.49 -11.94
C GLU A 595 16.48 23.13 -12.39
N ALA A 596 16.44 22.12 -11.52
CA ALA A 596 16.96 20.80 -11.88
C ALA A 596 16.19 20.15 -13.04
N TYR A 597 14.87 20.31 -13.08
CA TYR A 597 14.07 19.83 -14.22
C TYR A 597 14.28 20.65 -15.48
N LEU A 598 14.54 21.95 -15.36
CA LEU A 598 14.80 22.81 -16.51
C LEU A 598 16.14 22.49 -17.20
N ARG A 599 17.10 21.94 -16.48
CA ARG A 599 18.42 21.57 -17.04
C ARG A 599 18.36 20.50 -18.13
N SER A 600 17.28 19.74 -18.19
CA SER A 600 17.07 18.77 -19.29
C SER A 600 16.85 19.43 -20.65
N TRP A 601 16.76 20.76 -20.70
CA TRP A 601 16.50 21.59 -21.88
C TRP A 601 17.65 22.59 -22.12
N GLU A 602 18.89 22.19 -21.94
CA GLU A 602 20.06 23.09 -21.83
C GLU A 602 20.48 23.83 -23.11
N ASP A 603 20.15 23.31 -24.31
CA ASP A 603 20.46 24.00 -25.57
C ASP A 603 19.42 25.09 -25.94
N CYS A 604 18.65 25.54 -25.01
CA CYS A 604 17.65 26.55 -25.25
C CYS A 604 18.25 27.97 -25.13
N GLU A 605 18.63 28.51 -26.25
CA GLU A 605 18.88 29.96 -26.33
C GLU A 605 17.57 30.72 -26.09
N GLY A 606 17.57 31.67 -25.15
CA GLY A 606 16.45 32.58 -24.95
C GLY A 606 15.65 32.48 -23.68
N TYR A 607 15.96 31.54 -22.78
CA TYR A 607 15.38 31.58 -21.43
C TYR A 607 16.41 31.32 -20.32
N SER A 608 16.06 31.72 -19.11
CA SER A 608 16.81 31.40 -17.89
C SER A 608 15.85 30.83 -16.85
N ALA A 609 16.38 30.04 -15.90
CA ALA A 609 15.59 29.51 -14.79
C ALA A 609 14.91 30.63 -13.98
N SER A 610 15.61 31.76 -13.80
CA SER A 610 15.06 32.95 -13.13
C SER A 610 13.87 33.56 -13.89
N LEU A 611 13.94 33.61 -15.20
CA LEU A 611 12.87 34.14 -16.02
C LEU A 611 11.62 33.25 -15.98
N LEU A 612 11.83 31.92 -16.09
CA LEU A 612 10.75 30.94 -16.01
C LEU A 612 10.16 30.86 -14.59
N ARG A 613 10.96 31.09 -13.56
CA ARG A 613 10.50 31.23 -12.17
C ARG A 613 9.51 32.39 -12.05
N ASN A 614 9.80 33.54 -12.68
CA ASN A 614 8.89 34.67 -12.65
C ASN A 614 7.56 34.35 -13.35
N TYR A 615 7.62 33.66 -14.47
CA TYR A 615 6.41 33.20 -15.16
C TYR A 615 5.62 32.15 -14.36
N ALA A 616 6.31 31.26 -13.64
CA ALA A 616 5.67 30.31 -12.73
C ALA A 616 4.87 31.02 -11.64
N LEU A 617 5.38 32.14 -11.11
CA LEU A 617 4.67 32.93 -10.11
C LEU A 617 3.40 33.59 -10.70
N ASP A 618 3.44 34.06 -11.95
CA ASP A 618 2.23 34.55 -12.64
C ASP A 618 1.23 33.41 -12.83
N ILE A 619 1.65 32.21 -13.21
CA ILE A 619 0.79 31.04 -13.30
C ILE A 619 0.11 30.77 -11.94
N ILE A 620 0.86 30.78 -10.85
CA ILE A 620 0.35 30.53 -9.49
C ILE A 620 -0.68 31.57 -9.07
N PHE A 621 -0.36 32.86 -9.22
CA PHE A 621 -1.19 33.94 -8.67
C PHE A 621 -2.28 34.42 -9.62
N GLU A 622 -2.01 34.49 -10.94
CA GLU A 622 -2.97 35.01 -11.91
C GLU A 622 -3.84 33.94 -12.56
N LYS A 623 -3.24 32.83 -12.99
CA LYS A 623 -4.00 31.78 -13.65
C LYS A 623 -4.77 30.92 -12.65
N TYR A 624 -4.09 30.40 -11.63
CA TYR A 624 -4.69 29.51 -10.64
C TYR A 624 -5.22 30.22 -9.41
N LYS A 625 -5.06 31.56 -9.32
CA LYS A 625 -5.64 32.40 -8.28
C LYS A 625 -5.33 31.95 -6.86
N PHE A 626 -4.06 31.56 -6.59
CA PHE A 626 -3.64 31.22 -5.24
C PHE A 626 -4.02 32.32 -4.26
N ASN A 627 -4.69 31.96 -3.17
CA ASN A 627 -5.16 32.88 -2.15
C ASN A 627 -4.55 32.56 -0.79
N ALA A 628 -3.51 33.32 -0.41
CA ALA A 628 -2.80 33.10 0.85
C ALA A 628 -3.71 33.18 2.09
N ASN A 629 -4.76 34.01 2.04
CA ASN A 629 -5.68 34.14 3.17
C ASN A 629 -6.49 32.85 3.42
N VAL A 630 -6.83 32.09 2.37
CA VAL A 630 -7.50 30.79 2.49
C VAL A 630 -6.57 29.73 3.09
N TYR A 631 -5.32 29.69 2.63
CA TYR A 631 -4.39 28.61 2.97
C TYR A 631 -3.54 28.88 4.22
N LYS A 632 -3.57 30.10 4.78
CA LYS A 632 -2.65 30.57 5.83
C LYS A 632 -2.55 29.68 7.06
N GLN A 633 -3.66 29.12 7.52
CA GLN A 633 -3.65 28.27 8.72
C GLN A 633 -2.92 26.96 8.45
N HIS A 634 -3.28 26.27 7.38
CA HIS A 634 -2.67 25.02 6.98
C HIS A 634 -1.17 25.19 6.70
N ASP A 635 -0.82 26.09 5.78
CA ASP A 635 0.56 26.21 5.31
C ASP A 635 1.51 26.70 6.41
N TYR A 636 1.00 27.53 7.34
CA TYR A 636 1.79 27.98 8.49
C TYR A 636 2.04 26.83 9.49
N ILE A 637 1.04 25.99 9.77
CA ILE A 637 1.18 24.85 10.67
C ILE A 637 2.10 23.80 10.07
N ILE A 638 1.87 23.43 8.81
CA ILE A 638 2.69 22.43 8.12
C ILE A 638 4.15 22.84 8.05
N ASN A 639 4.44 24.10 7.75
CA ASN A 639 5.82 24.59 7.74
C ASN A 639 6.51 24.52 9.12
N LYS A 640 5.76 24.59 10.23
CA LYS A 640 6.31 24.41 11.57
C LYS A 640 6.54 22.98 11.98
N LEU A 641 5.59 22.10 11.66
CA LEU A 641 5.60 20.71 12.10
C LEU A 641 6.61 19.85 11.31
N TYR A 642 6.78 20.14 10.04
CA TYR A 642 7.55 19.29 9.12
C TYR A 642 8.83 19.96 8.62
N ARG A 643 9.59 20.60 9.52
CA ARG A 643 10.95 21.04 9.23
C ARG A 643 11.91 19.85 9.35
N GLY A 644 12.34 19.35 8.22
CA GLY A 644 13.29 18.25 8.14
C GLY A 644 12.72 17.00 7.52
N ASN A 645 13.48 15.97 7.42
CA ASN A 645 13.29 14.68 6.76
C ASN A 645 11.86 14.30 6.33
N ARG A 646 11.57 14.51 5.03
CA ARG A 646 10.44 13.92 4.26
C ARG A 646 9.04 14.32 4.74
N PRO A 647 8.53 15.51 4.39
CA PRO A 647 7.14 15.83 4.67
C PRO A 647 6.21 15.01 3.78
N VAL A 648 5.50 14.10 4.38
CA VAL A 648 4.38 13.39 3.74
C VAL A 648 3.25 14.38 3.43
N MET A 649 3.07 15.38 4.31
CA MET A 649 2.13 16.48 4.14
C MET A 649 2.85 17.71 3.59
N GLU A 650 2.42 18.19 2.43
CA GLU A 650 2.94 19.39 1.80
C GLU A 650 2.04 20.60 2.04
N ARG A 651 2.62 21.81 1.93
CA ARG A 651 1.84 23.05 1.92
C ARG A 651 1.00 23.16 0.64
N PHE A 652 -0.18 23.78 0.70
CA PHE A 652 -0.91 24.09 -0.51
C PHE A 652 -0.12 24.95 -1.48
N GLY A 653 0.64 25.92 -0.98
CA GLY A 653 1.54 26.69 -1.82
C GLY A 653 2.47 25.81 -2.67
N LYS A 654 2.91 24.67 -2.15
CA LYS A 654 3.76 23.71 -2.89
C LYS A 654 2.99 22.95 -3.97
N LYS A 655 1.70 22.64 -3.77
CA LYS A 655 0.81 22.12 -4.83
C LYS A 655 0.82 23.05 -6.04
N PHE A 656 0.63 24.35 -5.83
CA PHE A 656 0.64 25.32 -6.93
C PHE A 656 2.02 25.45 -7.59
N GLN A 657 3.09 25.32 -6.83
CA GLN A 657 4.45 25.32 -7.39
C GLN A 657 4.68 24.11 -8.33
N TRP A 658 4.22 22.93 -7.97
CA TRP A 658 4.28 21.75 -8.82
C TRP A 658 3.44 21.91 -10.09
N ILE A 659 2.21 22.42 -9.97
CA ILE A 659 1.33 22.68 -11.11
C ILE A 659 2.01 23.62 -12.11
N ALA A 660 2.58 24.71 -11.63
CA ALA A 660 3.29 25.66 -12.48
C ALA A 660 4.52 25.06 -13.15
N LEU A 661 5.27 24.22 -12.45
CA LEU A 661 6.42 23.51 -13.01
C LEU A 661 6.00 22.57 -14.14
N TYR A 662 4.97 21.74 -13.94
CA TYR A 662 4.53 20.79 -14.96
C TYR A 662 3.96 21.49 -16.19
N GLU A 663 3.30 22.64 -16.01
CA GLU A 663 2.85 23.47 -17.12
C GLU A 663 4.03 24.04 -17.92
N ILE A 664 5.04 24.59 -17.25
CA ILE A 664 6.23 25.13 -17.91
C ILE A 664 6.98 24.02 -18.68
N LEU A 665 7.14 22.85 -18.08
CA LEU A 665 7.76 21.72 -18.76
C LEU A 665 6.97 21.28 -20.01
N GLY A 666 5.65 21.39 -19.97
CA GLY A 666 4.78 21.16 -21.13
C GLY A 666 4.99 22.21 -22.24
N LEU A 667 5.20 23.47 -21.88
CA LEU A 667 5.53 24.54 -22.83
C LEU A 667 6.94 24.35 -23.42
N LEU A 668 7.92 23.96 -22.60
CA LEU A 668 9.26 23.66 -23.07
C LEU A 668 9.26 22.47 -24.04
N GLN A 669 8.49 21.43 -23.77
CA GLN A 669 8.34 20.27 -24.64
C GLN A 669 7.86 20.63 -26.05
N ASP A 670 7.04 21.66 -26.18
CA ASP A 670 6.52 22.13 -27.47
C ASP A 670 7.47 23.06 -28.22
N ASN A 671 8.33 23.78 -27.52
CA ASN A 671 9.15 24.84 -28.11
C ASN A 671 10.64 24.48 -28.21
N TYR A 672 11.10 23.50 -27.44
CA TYR A 672 12.51 23.12 -27.37
C TYR A 672 12.68 21.62 -27.46
N LYS A 673 13.92 21.20 -27.77
CA LYS A 673 14.28 19.82 -27.75
C LYS A 673 14.90 19.45 -26.41
N MET A 674 14.48 18.32 -25.87
CA MET A 674 15.04 17.79 -24.66
C MET A 674 16.39 17.13 -24.94
N GLU A 675 17.43 17.47 -24.22
CA GLU A 675 18.69 16.76 -24.24
C GLU A 675 18.68 15.60 -23.27
N LEU A 676 19.04 14.44 -23.73
CA LEU A 676 19.35 13.33 -22.83
C LEU A 676 20.71 13.56 -22.23
N TRP A 677 20.73 13.68 -20.91
CA TRP A 677 21.93 13.76 -20.14
C TRP A 677 22.80 12.56 -20.39
N GLU A 678 23.82 12.69 -21.21
CA GLU A 678 25.07 12.04 -21.00
C GLU A 678 26.12 12.37 -22.06
N SER A 679 27.29 12.36 -21.56
CA SER A 679 28.56 12.30 -22.23
C SER A 679 28.98 13.59 -22.94
N ASN A 680 30.23 13.80 -22.84
CA ASN A 680 31.06 14.72 -23.62
C ASN A 680 30.84 14.71 -25.15
N ASN A 681 29.80 14.01 -25.62
CA ASN A 681 29.35 13.99 -27.01
C ASN A 681 28.02 14.76 -27.11
N LYS A 682 28.13 15.98 -27.57
CA LYS A 682 27.05 16.83 -28.02
C LYS A 682 26.09 16.06 -28.94
N ASN A 683 24.79 16.22 -28.71
CA ASN A 683 23.72 15.89 -29.66
C ASN A 683 23.16 14.47 -29.69
N VAL A 684 22.74 13.93 -28.56
CA VAL A 684 21.67 12.93 -28.58
C VAL A 684 20.37 13.61 -28.17
N GLN A 685 19.69 14.18 -29.13
CA GLN A 685 18.36 14.75 -28.94
C GLN A 685 17.33 13.63 -28.75
N CYS A 686 16.50 13.74 -27.72
CA CYS A 686 15.30 12.93 -27.59
C CYS A 686 14.24 13.46 -28.57
N ASN A 687 14.33 13.03 -29.84
CA ASN A 687 13.35 13.39 -30.84
C ASN A 687 12.01 12.73 -30.52
N GLY A 688 11.16 13.42 -29.78
CA GLY A 688 9.78 12.99 -29.53
C GLY A 688 9.55 12.07 -28.35
N THR A 689 10.55 11.47 -27.74
CA THR A 689 10.42 10.82 -26.44
C THR A 689 10.84 11.80 -25.36
N TRP A 690 10.09 11.84 -24.26
CA TRP A 690 10.43 12.71 -23.15
C TRP A 690 11.06 11.89 -22.02
N ASP A 691 11.74 12.58 -21.12
CA ASP A 691 12.38 11.94 -19.98
C ASP A 691 11.33 11.54 -18.93
N PRO A 692 11.17 10.25 -18.61
CA PRO A 692 10.23 9.81 -17.60
C PRO A 692 10.58 10.26 -16.17
N ASN A 693 11.70 10.94 -15.95
CA ASN A 693 12.10 11.45 -14.64
C ASN A 693 11.09 12.42 -14.01
N VAL A 694 10.26 13.09 -14.79
CA VAL A 694 9.22 14.00 -14.28
C VAL A 694 8.01 13.28 -13.72
N ARG A 695 7.84 11.99 -13.97
CA ARG A 695 6.72 11.22 -13.44
C ARG A 695 6.74 11.19 -11.92
N ASP A 696 5.60 11.45 -11.32
CA ASP A 696 5.46 11.63 -9.88
C ASP A 696 4.99 10.39 -9.12
N ILE A 697 4.48 9.37 -9.82
CA ILE A 697 4.00 8.10 -9.26
C ILE A 697 4.17 6.97 -10.26
N ASP A 698 4.63 5.81 -9.80
CA ASP A 698 4.62 4.59 -10.61
C ASP A 698 3.26 3.89 -10.50
N THR A 699 2.44 4.08 -11.51
CA THR A 699 1.08 3.53 -11.61
C THR A 699 1.04 2.06 -12.01
N THR A 700 2.17 1.49 -12.43
CA THR A 700 2.24 0.13 -12.96
C THR A 700 2.50 -0.92 -11.88
N ASN A 701 2.84 -0.50 -10.67
CA ASN A 701 3.00 -1.39 -9.52
C ASN A 701 1.99 -1.08 -8.40
N THR A 702 1.87 -2.01 -7.43
CA THR A 702 0.97 -1.86 -6.27
C THR A 702 1.69 -1.37 -5.04
N PHE A 703 3.02 -1.27 -5.06
CA PHE A 703 3.81 -0.96 -3.88
C PHE A 703 3.80 0.52 -3.54
N PHE A 704 3.92 0.76 -2.22
CA PHE A 704 4.23 2.06 -1.65
C PHE A 704 5.44 1.91 -0.76
N ASN A 705 6.45 2.70 -1.00
CA ASN A 705 7.61 2.77 -0.15
C ASN A 705 7.56 4.02 0.72
N TYR A 706 6.74 3.97 1.75
CA TYR A 706 6.78 4.98 2.79
C TYR A 706 7.47 4.40 4.01
N TYR A 707 8.65 4.93 4.33
CA TYR A 707 9.37 4.58 5.53
C TYR A 707 8.53 4.82 6.77
N ASN A 708 8.43 3.80 7.60
CA ASN A 708 8.15 3.83 9.04
C ASN A 708 6.77 4.25 9.55
N GLU A 709 5.75 4.48 8.77
CA GLU A 709 4.44 4.71 9.36
C GLU A 709 3.45 3.66 8.85
N ASP A 710 3.07 2.80 9.79
CA ASP A 710 2.00 1.81 9.71
C ASP A 710 2.05 0.90 8.46
N ASN A 711 2.03 -0.39 8.67
CA ASN A 711 1.92 -1.46 7.67
C ASN A 711 0.63 -1.31 6.83
N LEU A 712 0.63 -0.36 5.90
CA LEU A 712 -0.56 0.15 5.21
C LEU A 712 -0.98 -0.66 3.99
N ILE A 713 -0.12 -1.58 3.56
CA ILE A 713 -0.32 -2.41 2.39
C ILE A 713 0.11 -3.82 2.74
N PRO A 714 -0.57 -4.84 2.23
CA PRO A 714 -0.17 -6.22 2.46
C PRO A 714 1.31 -6.37 2.19
N LYS A 715 2.05 -6.82 3.17
CA LYS A 715 3.47 -7.13 2.98
C LYS A 715 3.55 -8.15 1.87
N TYR A 716 4.29 -7.81 0.83
CA TYR A 716 4.67 -8.78 -0.16
C TYR A 716 5.48 -9.88 0.55
N GLU A 717 5.00 -11.11 0.51
CA GLU A 717 5.76 -12.26 0.96
C GLU A 717 6.53 -12.81 -0.25
N PRO A 718 7.84 -12.54 -0.34
CA PRO A 718 8.67 -13.12 -1.39
C PRO A 718 8.76 -14.64 -1.21
N LEU A 719 9.17 -15.31 -2.29
CA LEU A 719 9.66 -16.68 -2.14
C LEU A 719 10.73 -16.69 -1.05
N GLU A 720 10.53 -17.51 -0.03
CA GLU A 720 11.57 -17.77 0.96
C GLU A 720 12.73 -18.48 0.26
N TRP A 721 13.90 -17.93 0.35
CA TRP A 721 15.14 -18.60 -0.01
C TRP A 721 16.21 -18.31 1.01
N THR A 722 17.05 -19.26 1.22
CA THR A 722 18.28 -19.09 1.97
C THR A 722 19.20 -18.17 1.16
N HIS A 723 19.41 -16.98 1.65
CA HIS A 723 20.46 -16.12 1.14
C HIS A 723 21.77 -16.88 1.22
N VAL A 724 22.49 -16.92 0.10
CA VAL A 724 23.80 -17.55 -0.01
C VAL A 724 24.88 -16.89 0.84
N ASN A 725 24.51 -15.97 1.57
CA ASN A 725 25.32 -14.90 2.10
C ASN A 725 26.10 -15.26 3.38
N ASN A 726 25.90 -16.47 3.87
CA ASN A 726 26.79 -17.03 4.86
C ASN A 726 27.92 -17.81 4.18
N ILE A 727 28.70 -17.16 3.31
CA ILE A 727 29.99 -17.70 2.93
C ILE A 727 30.94 -17.37 4.10
N PRO A 728 31.16 -18.28 5.07
CA PRO A 728 31.96 -17.94 6.23
C PRO A 728 33.38 -17.71 5.77
N PHE A 729 33.84 -16.49 5.82
CA PHE A 729 35.27 -16.21 5.72
C PHE A 729 35.76 -15.76 7.08
N LYS A 730 36.71 -16.54 7.64
CA LYS A 730 37.36 -16.17 8.87
C LYS A 730 38.59 -15.30 8.58
N VAL A 731 38.57 -14.10 9.07
CA VAL A 731 39.67 -13.16 8.91
C VAL A 731 40.44 -13.09 10.21
N LYS A 732 41.72 -13.46 10.16
CA LYS A 732 42.61 -13.37 11.34
C LYS A 732 43.17 -11.96 11.54
N HIS A 733 43.49 -11.24 10.47
CA HIS A 733 44.07 -9.90 10.50
C HIS A 733 43.37 -9.02 9.49
N LYS A 734 42.61 -8.04 9.93
CA LYS A 734 41.77 -7.15 9.12
C LYS A 734 42.55 -6.41 8.03
N GLU A 735 43.67 -5.79 8.39
CA GLU A 735 44.51 -5.01 7.45
C GLU A 735 45.17 -5.92 6.39
N LYS A 736 45.65 -7.10 6.76
CA LYS A 736 46.20 -8.06 5.81
C LYS A 736 45.12 -8.60 4.86
N TRP A 737 43.91 -8.82 5.38
CA TRP A 737 42.79 -9.27 4.56
C TRP A 737 42.41 -8.21 3.52
N LEU A 738 42.38 -6.91 3.89
CA LEU A 738 42.07 -5.82 2.97
C LEU A 738 43.03 -5.77 1.75
N THR A 739 44.30 -6.06 1.96
CA THR A 739 45.37 -5.85 0.97
C THR A 739 45.89 -7.11 0.31
N SER A 740 45.26 -8.28 0.58
CA SER A 740 45.74 -9.58 0.08
C SER A 740 44.70 -10.36 -0.69
N ASN A 741 45.13 -11.46 -1.34
CA ASN A 741 44.25 -12.41 -2.01
C ASN A 741 43.49 -13.33 -1.04
N GLU A 742 43.73 -13.19 0.27
CA GLU A 742 43.11 -14.04 1.29
C GLU A 742 41.59 -13.94 1.22
N GLY A 743 40.90 -15.09 1.27
CA GLY A 743 39.42 -15.13 1.26
C GLY A 743 38.73 -15.05 -0.10
N MET A 744 39.46 -14.78 -1.19
CA MET A 744 38.88 -14.80 -2.56
C MET A 744 39.15 -16.13 -3.26
N SER A 745 38.11 -16.80 -3.69
CA SER A 745 38.21 -18.07 -4.43
C SER A 745 37.19 -18.14 -5.56
N LYS A 746 37.47 -19.05 -6.51
CA LYS A 746 36.49 -19.36 -7.57
C LYS A 746 35.20 -19.96 -7.01
N GLU A 747 35.28 -20.57 -5.84
CA GLU A 747 34.13 -21.15 -5.16
C GLU A 747 33.19 -20.07 -4.67
N ILE A 748 33.71 -18.99 -4.09
CA ILE A 748 32.93 -17.82 -3.65
C ILE A 748 32.15 -17.26 -4.84
N VAL A 749 32.84 -16.99 -5.97
CA VAL A 749 32.20 -16.50 -7.18
C VAL A 749 31.12 -17.43 -7.69
N SER A 750 31.36 -18.73 -7.64
CA SER A 750 30.36 -19.70 -8.08
C SER A 750 29.13 -19.74 -7.17
N LYS A 751 29.31 -19.55 -5.87
CA LYS A 751 28.23 -19.47 -4.88
C LYS A 751 27.47 -18.14 -4.97
N SER A 752 28.12 -17.05 -5.37
CA SER A 752 27.45 -15.78 -5.64
C SER A 752 26.57 -15.81 -6.90
N ILE A 753 26.89 -16.70 -7.87
CA ILE A 753 26.13 -16.82 -9.11
C ILE A 753 25.03 -17.90 -9.03
N ILE A 754 25.28 -19.01 -8.31
CA ILE A 754 24.31 -20.09 -8.13
C ILE A 754 23.86 -20.11 -6.67
N VAL A 755 22.62 -19.80 -6.42
CA VAL A 755 22.00 -19.72 -5.10
C VAL A 755 20.94 -20.82 -4.96
N LYS A 756 20.58 -21.17 -3.73
CA LYS A 756 19.54 -22.17 -3.45
C LYS A 756 18.43 -21.53 -2.64
N ASP A 757 17.21 -21.90 -2.92
CA ASP A 757 16.07 -21.56 -2.08
C ASP A 757 15.94 -22.51 -0.87
N ASP A 758 14.95 -22.28 -0.03
CA ASP A 758 14.64 -23.08 1.17
C ASP A 758 14.32 -24.55 0.84
N LYS A 759 13.87 -24.83 -0.39
CA LYS A 759 13.58 -26.17 -0.91
C LYS A 759 14.79 -26.83 -1.55
N GLY A 760 15.93 -26.14 -1.58
CA GLY A 760 17.17 -26.59 -2.19
C GLY A 760 17.22 -26.50 -3.72
N GLU A 761 16.23 -25.85 -4.38
CA GLU A 761 16.28 -25.60 -5.82
C GLU A 761 17.31 -24.54 -6.17
N GLU A 762 18.00 -24.75 -7.28
CA GLU A 762 19.09 -23.86 -7.72
C GLU A 762 18.57 -22.75 -8.62
N TRP A 763 19.00 -21.53 -8.28
CA TRP A 763 18.72 -20.30 -9.03
C TRP A 763 20.02 -19.68 -9.54
N ILE A 764 19.93 -18.96 -10.63
CA ILE A 764 21.04 -18.19 -11.20
C ILE A 764 20.80 -16.71 -10.94
N VAL A 765 21.80 -16.06 -10.36
CA VAL A 765 21.84 -14.61 -10.17
C VAL A 765 22.23 -13.97 -11.49
N LEU A 766 21.30 -13.23 -12.08
CA LEU A 766 21.53 -12.47 -13.29
C LEU A 766 22.08 -11.08 -13.00
N TYR A 767 21.68 -10.49 -11.90
CA TYR A 767 22.19 -9.24 -11.38
C TYR A 767 22.29 -9.38 -9.87
N GLY A 768 23.40 -8.93 -9.31
CA GLY A 768 23.61 -8.93 -7.87
C GLY A 768 24.46 -7.73 -7.46
N TYR A 769 23.97 -7.01 -6.46
CA TYR A 769 24.65 -5.90 -5.82
C TYR A 769 24.47 -6.09 -4.32
N ASN A 770 25.46 -6.67 -3.67
CA ASN A 770 25.39 -7.06 -2.27
C ASN A 770 26.68 -6.80 -1.53
N THR A 771 26.59 -6.75 -0.20
CA THR A 771 27.72 -6.87 0.69
C THR A 771 27.57 -8.14 1.51
N ILE A 772 28.55 -9.03 1.42
CA ILE A 772 28.63 -10.28 2.18
C ILE A 772 29.47 -9.99 3.40
N THR A 773 28.91 -10.13 4.60
CA THR A 773 29.65 -9.99 5.85
C THR A 773 30.02 -11.34 6.45
N SER A 774 30.83 -11.36 7.47
CA SER A 774 31.19 -12.58 8.18
C SER A 774 30.03 -13.22 8.94
N GLU A 775 28.98 -12.45 9.21
CA GLU A 775 27.83 -12.89 10.02
C GLU A 775 26.50 -12.88 9.25
N SER A 776 26.30 -11.95 8.36
CA SER A 776 25.07 -11.85 7.58
C SER A 776 25.29 -11.14 6.23
N SER A 777 24.34 -11.20 5.33
CA SER A 777 24.32 -10.32 4.18
C SER A 777 23.39 -9.15 4.45
N THR A 778 23.96 -7.99 4.58
CA THR A 778 23.25 -6.75 4.74
C THR A 778 23.69 -5.74 3.70
N LEU A 779 22.87 -4.74 3.42
CA LEU A 779 23.26 -3.58 2.59
C LEU A 779 24.14 -2.62 3.38
N THR A 780 24.10 -2.69 4.69
CA THR A 780 24.84 -1.85 5.61
C THR A 780 25.78 -2.70 6.44
N ILE A 781 27.04 -2.27 6.55
CA ILE A 781 28.05 -2.91 7.38
C ILE A 781 28.28 -1.99 8.57
N ASP A 782 28.33 -2.53 9.78
CA ASP A 782 28.72 -1.76 10.96
C ASP A 782 30.15 -1.24 10.80
N GLU A 783 30.48 -0.13 11.48
CA GLU A 783 31.73 0.61 11.26
C GLU A 783 33.01 -0.25 11.34
N ASP A 784 33.00 -1.32 12.13
CA ASP A 784 34.12 -2.24 12.31
C ASP A 784 33.94 -3.59 11.63
N GLU A 785 32.84 -3.84 10.95
CA GLU A 785 32.52 -5.12 10.33
C GLU A 785 33.27 -5.31 9.02
N ILE A 786 33.68 -6.56 8.77
CA ILE A 786 34.38 -6.93 7.56
C ILE A 786 33.37 -7.40 6.52
N GLY A 787 33.41 -6.82 5.35
CA GLY A 787 32.54 -7.18 4.26
C GLY A 787 33.24 -7.37 2.93
N LEU A 788 32.63 -8.18 2.11
CA LEU A 788 32.95 -8.34 0.71
C LEU A 788 31.80 -7.78 -0.13
N TRP A 789 31.98 -6.59 -0.67
CA TRP A 789 31.04 -6.03 -1.59
C TRP A 789 31.17 -6.74 -2.94
N GLU A 790 30.02 -7.08 -3.55
CA GLU A 790 30.00 -7.73 -4.85
C GLU A 790 29.07 -7.01 -5.83
N PHE A 791 29.51 -6.92 -7.08
CA PHE A 791 28.72 -6.50 -8.20
C PHE A 791 28.89 -7.50 -9.33
N ILE A 792 27.81 -8.19 -9.66
CA ILE A 792 27.76 -9.17 -10.74
C ILE A 792 26.59 -8.86 -11.66
N GLN A 793 26.83 -8.84 -12.95
CA GLN A 793 25.83 -8.58 -13.97
C GLN A 793 25.98 -9.59 -15.10
N ALA A 794 24.92 -10.30 -15.42
CA ALA A 794 24.93 -11.27 -16.50
C ALA A 794 24.61 -10.62 -17.85
N TYR A 795 25.15 -11.20 -18.91
CA TYR A 795 24.83 -10.87 -20.27
C TYR A 795 24.59 -12.15 -21.06
N THR A 796 23.59 -12.12 -21.94
CA THR A 796 23.42 -13.20 -22.92
C THR A 796 24.37 -13.03 -24.05
N VAL A 797 25.00 -14.12 -24.46
CA VAL A 797 25.93 -14.19 -25.61
C VAL A 797 25.58 -15.38 -26.45
N HIS A 798 25.94 -15.35 -27.73
CA HIS A 798 25.86 -16.51 -28.58
C HIS A 798 26.80 -17.63 -28.07
N ARG A 799 26.29 -18.85 -27.90
CA ARG A 799 27.03 -19.99 -27.31
C ARG A 799 28.43 -20.20 -27.88
N LYS A 800 28.60 -20.07 -29.20
CA LYS A 800 29.92 -20.19 -29.90
C LYS A 800 30.91 -19.10 -29.50
N ASN A 801 30.45 -17.91 -29.06
CA ASN A 801 31.29 -16.76 -28.73
C ASN A 801 31.62 -16.70 -27.23
N ARG A 802 30.97 -17.47 -26.40
CA ARG A 802 31.03 -17.42 -24.91
C ARG A 802 32.46 -17.32 -24.38
N ASN A 803 33.33 -18.23 -24.78
CA ASN A 803 34.71 -18.26 -24.28
C ASN A 803 35.53 -17.03 -24.72
N ASN A 804 35.30 -16.55 -25.93
CA ASN A 804 36.01 -15.38 -26.46
C ASN A 804 35.55 -14.10 -25.77
N VAL A 805 34.25 -13.95 -25.55
CA VAL A 805 33.68 -12.80 -24.81
C VAL A 805 34.19 -12.80 -23.36
N ALA A 806 34.16 -13.95 -22.68
CA ALA A 806 34.67 -14.05 -21.31
C ALA A 806 36.19 -13.74 -21.24
N LYS A 807 36.98 -14.16 -22.20
CA LYS A 807 38.40 -13.78 -22.29
C LYS A 807 38.61 -12.29 -22.51
N LEU A 808 37.78 -11.67 -23.35
CA LEU A 808 37.86 -10.27 -23.67
C LEU A 808 37.50 -9.41 -22.44
N ILE A 809 36.41 -9.72 -21.77
CA ILE A 809 36.02 -9.06 -20.51
C ILE A 809 37.13 -9.16 -19.46
N HIS A 810 37.74 -10.38 -19.32
CA HIS A 810 38.84 -10.56 -18.40
C HIS A 810 40.08 -9.73 -18.79
N LYS A 811 40.36 -9.62 -20.06
CA LYS A 811 41.50 -8.83 -20.59
C LYS A 811 41.28 -7.34 -20.31
N LYS A 812 40.08 -6.85 -20.55
CA LYS A 812 39.73 -5.44 -20.36
C LYS A 812 39.71 -5.07 -18.87
N GLY A 813 39.05 -5.91 -18.09
CA GLY A 813 38.89 -5.70 -16.66
C GLY A 813 37.60 -4.94 -16.35
N THR A 814 37.26 -4.93 -15.04
CA THR A 814 36.06 -4.31 -14.50
C THR A 814 36.40 -3.37 -13.33
N GLN A 815 37.64 -2.85 -13.35
CA GLN A 815 38.17 -1.97 -12.30
C GLN A 815 37.34 -0.70 -12.18
N SER A 816 37.18 -0.18 -10.95
CA SER A 816 36.46 1.07 -10.69
C SER A 816 35.00 1.07 -11.19
N ARG A 817 34.37 -0.12 -11.17
CA ARG A 817 32.97 -0.32 -11.59
C ARG A 817 32.74 -0.11 -13.10
N ASP A 818 33.79 -0.20 -13.91
CA ASP A 818 33.67 -0.15 -15.36
C ASP A 818 33.06 -1.45 -15.88
N MET A 819 31.74 -1.44 -16.08
CA MET A 819 30.96 -2.56 -16.62
C MET A 819 30.50 -2.24 -18.05
N PRO A 820 30.20 -3.26 -18.87
CA PRO A 820 29.59 -3.02 -20.17
C PRO A 820 28.22 -2.33 -20.01
N GLU A 821 28.13 -1.08 -20.41
CA GLU A 821 26.91 -0.30 -20.33
C GLU A 821 26.53 0.27 -21.69
N TYR A 822 25.25 0.47 -21.91
CA TYR A 822 24.76 1.13 -23.10
C TYR A 822 24.86 2.65 -22.94
N ARG A 823 25.13 3.35 -24.04
CA ARG A 823 25.07 4.82 -24.04
C ARG A 823 23.67 5.27 -23.64
N ASN A 824 23.65 6.27 -22.79
CA ASN A 824 22.42 6.89 -22.34
C ASN A 824 21.41 5.87 -21.75
N ASP A 825 21.78 5.22 -20.67
CA ASP A 825 20.85 4.41 -19.92
C ASP A 825 19.60 5.20 -19.57
N ILE A 826 18.44 4.62 -19.87
CA ILE A 826 17.17 5.19 -19.39
C ILE A 826 17.00 4.71 -17.97
N TYR A 827 17.28 5.60 -17.03
CA TYR A 827 16.86 5.48 -15.67
C TYR A 827 15.37 5.88 -15.62
N CYS A 828 14.59 5.32 -14.72
CA CYS A 828 13.22 5.78 -14.44
C CYS A 828 12.13 5.28 -15.40
N LEU A 829 12.24 4.11 -15.92
CA LEU A 829 11.08 3.41 -16.46
C LEU A 829 10.22 2.87 -15.31
N PHE A 830 8.91 2.97 -15.46
CA PHE A 830 8.02 2.31 -14.53
C PHE A 830 8.09 0.79 -14.67
N TYR A 831 7.75 0.08 -13.60
CA TYR A 831 7.92 -1.37 -13.49
C TYR A 831 7.38 -2.17 -14.69
N LYS A 832 6.18 -1.84 -15.22
CA LYS A 832 5.59 -2.52 -16.38
C LYS A 832 5.75 -1.80 -17.70
N ASP A 833 6.36 -0.63 -17.73
CA ASP A 833 6.65 0.10 -18.99
C ASP A 833 7.71 -0.60 -19.83
N TYR A 834 8.54 -1.39 -19.23
CA TYR A 834 9.88 -1.75 -19.69
C TYR A 834 9.96 -2.16 -21.17
N TYR A 835 9.12 -3.07 -21.64
CA TYR A 835 9.20 -3.50 -23.05
C TYR A 835 8.25 -2.75 -23.99
N ARG A 836 7.36 -1.93 -23.44
CA ARG A 836 6.16 -1.47 -24.11
C ARG A 836 6.17 0.03 -24.33
N SER A 837 6.92 0.75 -23.50
CA SER A 837 7.00 2.21 -23.60
C SER A 837 7.82 2.67 -24.79
N ALA A 838 7.53 3.88 -25.28
CA ALA A 838 8.31 4.56 -26.30
C ALA A 838 9.77 4.74 -25.84
N SER A 839 9.96 5.07 -24.56
CA SER A 839 11.31 5.23 -23.97
C SER A 839 12.13 3.95 -24.03
N TYR A 840 11.54 2.78 -23.75
CA TYR A 840 12.26 1.51 -23.91
C TYR A 840 12.59 1.20 -25.36
N ARG A 841 11.70 1.49 -26.31
CA ARG A 841 11.97 1.28 -27.74
C ARG A 841 13.15 2.11 -28.24
N GLU A 842 13.28 3.34 -27.74
CA GLU A 842 14.47 4.18 -28.00
C GLU A 842 15.72 3.60 -27.32
N TYR A 843 15.61 3.21 -26.05
CA TYR A 843 16.72 2.55 -25.33
C TYR A 843 17.23 1.30 -26.07
N ALA A 844 16.35 0.47 -26.58
CA ALA A 844 16.71 -0.76 -27.28
C ALA A 844 17.52 -0.52 -28.58
N LYS A 845 17.52 0.70 -29.11
CA LYS A 845 18.32 1.10 -30.29
C LYS A 845 19.74 1.55 -29.92
N ARG A 846 20.05 1.70 -28.64
CA ARG A 846 21.30 2.29 -28.17
C ARG A 846 22.48 1.32 -28.27
N THR A 847 23.68 1.88 -28.37
CA THR A 847 24.93 1.17 -28.49
C THR A 847 25.72 1.18 -27.19
N MET A 848 26.65 0.26 -27.02
CA MET A 848 27.55 0.22 -25.87
C MET A 848 28.36 1.52 -25.77
N MET A 849 28.72 1.91 -24.56
CA MET A 849 29.68 3.01 -24.33
C MET A 849 30.99 2.81 -25.08
N ASP A 850 31.70 3.90 -25.37
CA ASP A 850 32.91 3.86 -26.21
C ASP A 850 33.98 2.93 -25.69
N ASP A 851 34.09 2.82 -24.38
CA ASP A 851 35.03 1.89 -23.74
C ASP A 851 34.66 0.42 -23.95
N TRP A 852 33.43 0.14 -24.32
CA TRP A 852 32.91 -1.19 -24.56
C TRP A 852 32.36 -1.39 -25.99
N LYS A 853 32.71 -0.50 -26.90
CA LYS A 853 32.21 -0.50 -28.31
C LYS A 853 32.51 -1.77 -29.10
N GLU A 854 33.51 -2.55 -28.71
CA GLU A 854 33.80 -3.85 -29.30
C GLU A 854 32.69 -4.87 -29.11
N PHE A 855 31.76 -4.60 -28.17
CA PHE A 855 30.57 -5.41 -27.92
C PHE A 855 29.32 -4.90 -28.62
N ASN A 856 29.40 -3.89 -29.46
CA ASN A 856 28.25 -3.30 -30.18
C ASN A 856 27.65 -4.23 -31.26
N SER A 857 28.24 -5.37 -31.52
CA SER A 857 27.61 -6.34 -32.42
C SER A 857 26.27 -6.80 -31.81
N PRO A 858 25.15 -6.80 -32.55
CA PRO A 858 23.82 -7.16 -32.05
C PRO A 858 23.68 -8.54 -31.42
N LYS A 859 24.72 -9.35 -31.49
CA LYS A 859 24.75 -10.73 -30.98
C LYS A 859 25.85 -10.98 -29.96
N THR A 860 26.53 -9.94 -29.50
CA THR A 860 27.69 -10.11 -28.62
C THR A 860 27.32 -10.04 -27.15
N LEU A 861 26.68 -9.00 -26.73
CA LEU A 861 26.20 -8.81 -25.35
C LEU A 861 24.77 -8.24 -25.34
N TYR A 862 23.95 -8.78 -24.47
CA TYR A 862 22.63 -8.24 -24.18
C TYR A 862 22.50 -8.07 -22.68
N GLN A 863 22.17 -6.88 -22.24
CA GLN A 863 21.88 -6.59 -20.86
C GLN A 863 20.69 -7.42 -20.40
N ILE A 864 20.77 -7.98 -19.19
CA ILE A 864 19.79 -8.96 -18.72
C ILE A 864 18.64 -8.36 -17.97
N GLY A 865 18.90 -7.29 -17.26
CA GLY A 865 17.91 -6.65 -16.46
C GLY A 865 18.08 -5.15 -16.46
N TYR A 866 17.04 -4.45 -16.14
CA TYR A 866 17.03 -3.03 -15.95
C TYR A 866 16.30 -2.67 -14.67
N ARG A 867 16.78 -1.66 -13.96
CA ARG A 867 16.22 -1.18 -12.72
C ARG A 867 15.19 -0.09 -13.01
N PRO A 868 13.87 -0.36 -12.92
CA PRO A 868 12.89 0.68 -12.98
C PRO A 868 13.02 1.56 -11.74
N TYR A 869 12.86 2.86 -11.94
CA TYR A 869 12.88 3.83 -10.87
C TYR A 869 11.46 4.12 -10.43
N SER A 870 11.15 3.90 -9.17
CA SER A 870 9.91 4.38 -8.60
C SER A 870 10.17 5.66 -7.82
N PHE A 871 9.46 6.72 -8.18
CA PHE A 871 9.52 7.99 -7.49
C PHE A 871 9.02 7.93 -6.03
N GLU A 872 8.19 6.95 -5.72
CA GLU A 872 7.56 6.80 -4.40
C GLU A 872 8.51 6.36 -3.31
N GLY A 873 9.73 6.16 -3.65
CA GLY A 873 10.76 5.78 -2.73
C GLY A 873 11.82 4.93 -3.39
N GLU A 874 12.70 4.42 -2.62
CA GLU A 874 13.90 3.73 -3.06
C GLU A 874 13.64 2.33 -3.65
N MET A 875 12.40 1.99 -3.94
CA MET A 875 12.08 0.72 -4.58
C MET A 875 12.57 0.68 -6.02
N SER A 876 13.39 -0.25 -6.25
CA SER A 876 13.87 -0.58 -7.56
C SER A 876 13.82 -2.08 -7.73
N ALA A 877 12.94 -2.51 -8.61
CA ALA A 877 12.90 -3.87 -9.07
C ALA A 877 13.73 -4.03 -10.34
N TYR A 878 14.37 -5.17 -10.51
CA TYR A 878 15.04 -5.51 -11.76
C TYR A 878 14.10 -6.23 -12.71
N ARG A 879 14.00 -5.72 -13.93
CA ARG A 879 13.21 -6.38 -14.99
C ARG A 879 14.12 -7.27 -15.82
N LEU A 880 13.62 -8.44 -16.18
CA LEU A 880 14.27 -9.28 -17.18
C LEU A 880 14.34 -8.57 -18.53
N ASN A 881 15.43 -8.78 -19.27
CA ASN A 881 15.51 -8.37 -20.64
C ASN A 881 14.40 -9.06 -21.47
N LYS A 882 13.86 -8.34 -22.49
CA LYS A 882 12.83 -8.86 -23.40
C LYS A 882 13.20 -10.21 -24.02
N LEU A 883 14.48 -10.41 -24.33
CA LEU A 883 14.96 -11.66 -24.88
C LEU A 883 14.73 -12.82 -23.92
N LEU A 884 15.18 -12.72 -22.65
CA LEU A 884 14.99 -13.78 -21.65
C LEU A 884 13.53 -13.97 -21.30
N TYR A 885 12.78 -12.89 -21.18
CA TYR A 885 11.35 -12.94 -20.97
C TYR A 885 10.64 -13.75 -22.06
N SER A 886 11.03 -13.53 -23.33
CA SER A 886 10.42 -14.21 -24.48
C SER A 886 10.87 -15.68 -24.60
N ILE A 887 12.17 -15.99 -24.47
CA ILE A 887 12.66 -17.37 -24.64
C ILE A 887 12.25 -18.30 -23.49
N LEU A 888 11.96 -17.76 -22.32
CA LEU A 888 11.42 -18.47 -21.16
C LEU A 888 9.88 -18.52 -21.19
N ASN A 889 9.24 -17.84 -22.15
CA ASN A 889 7.79 -17.75 -22.29
C ASN A 889 7.09 -17.31 -20.99
N LEU A 890 7.57 -16.22 -20.39
CA LEU A 890 7.12 -15.74 -19.10
C LEU A 890 5.96 -14.75 -19.24
N LYS A 891 5.20 -14.68 -18.15
CA LYS A 891 4.21 -13.63 -17.86
C LYS A 891 4.56 -12.98 -16.53
N ASP A 892 4.10 -11.74 -16.33
CA ASP A 892 4.18 -11.11 -15.01
C ASP A 892 3.33 -11.92 -14.03
N GLY A 893 3.86 -12.19 -12.83
CA GLY A 893 3.14 -12.87 -11.75
C GLY A 893 2.08 -11.97 -11.12
N GLU A 894 1.27 -12.55 -10.25
CA GLU A 894 0.31 -11.77 -9.44
C GLU A 894 1.02 -10.88 -8.42
N LYS A 895 2.13 -11.37 -7.89
CA LYS A 895 2.98 -10.61 -6.98
C LYS A 895 4.06 -9.85 -7.78
N GLU A 896 4.34 -8.64 -7.35
CA GLU A 896 5.36 -7.81 -8.00
C GLU A 896 6.75 -8.46 -7.88
N GLY A 897 7.56 -8.30 -8.92
CA GLY A 897 8.88 -8.92 -9.00
C GLY A 897 8.87 -10.38 -9.45
N GLU A 898 7.72 -11.03 -9.54
CA GLU A 898 7.59 -12.40 -9.99
C GLU A 898 7.31 -12.51 -11.49
N TYR A 899 7.94 -13.51 -12.10
CA TYR A 899 7.71 -13.91 -13.49
C TYR A 899 7.35 -15.39 -13.50
N ILE A 900 6.17 -15.69 -14.04
CA ILE A 900 5.60 -17.02 -14.05
C ILE A 900 5.59 -17.62 -15.46
N ASP A 901 5.68 -18.95 -15.53
CA ASP A 901 5.45 -19.69 -16.76
C ASP A 901 3.94 -19.86 -17.04
N ILE A 902 3.61 -20.55 -18.12
CA ILE A 902 2.23 -20.81 -18.53
C ILE A 902 1.43 -21.61 -17.47
N ASN A 903 2.12 -22.36 -16.61
CA ASN A 903 1.52 -23.16 -15.53
C ASN A 903 1.39 -22.41 -14.22
N GLY A 904 1.77 -21.12 -14.18
CA GLY A 904 1.76 -20.32 -12.96
C GLY A 904 2.96 -20.56 -12.03
N LYS A 905 3.98 -21.32 -12.47
CA LYS A 905 5.20 -21.54 -11.68
C LYS A 905 6.10 -20.31 -11.77
N VAL A 906 6.58 -19.80 -10.63
CA VAL A 906 7.57 -18.72 -10.60
C VAL A 906 8.89 -19.22 -11.14
N VAL A 907 9.34 -18.65 -12.25
CA VAL A 907 10.57 -19.01 -12.96
C VAL A 907 11.67 -17.96 -12.77
N ALA A 908 11.30 -16.70 -12.66
CA ALA A 908 12.21 -15.62 -12.33
C ALA A 908 11.62 -14.73 -11.25
N PHE A 909 12.49 -14.05 -10.51
CA PHE A 909 12.07 -13.30 -9.37
C PHE A 909 13.11 -12.25 -8.96
N ASP A 910 12.62 -11.09 -8.50
CA ASP A 910 13.43 -10.03 -7.92
C ASP A 910 13.12 -9.84 -6.44
N PRO A 911 13.98 -10.29 -5.52
CA PRO A 911 13.78 -10.11 -4.09
C PRO A 911 13.97 -8.67 -3.62
N SER A 912 14.59 -7.80 -4.40
CA SER A 912 14.80 -6.41 -4.02
C SER A 912 13.50 -5.61 -3.91
N VAL A 913 12.40 -6.17 -4.39
CA VAL A 913 11.04 -5.67 -4.13
C VAL A 913 10.71 -5.69 -2.64
N LYS A 914 11.36 -6.58 -1.89
CA LYS A 914 11.31 -6.57 -0.41
C LYS A 914 12.56 -5.89 0.12
N PHE A 915 12.43 -4.76 0.68
CA PHE A 915 13.42 -3.79 1.11
C PHE A 915 14.69 -4.25 1.83
N GLU A 916 14.67 -5.38 2.48
CA GLU A 916 15.71 -5.79 3.43
C GLU A 916 16.77 -6.69 2.81
N SER A 917 16.60 -7.14 1.60
CA SER A 917 17.55 -8.00 0.92
C SER A 917 18.21 -7.26 -0.23
N GLY A 918 19.50 -7.46 -0.40
CA GLY A 918 20.28 -6.87 -1.47
C GLY A 918 19.66 -7.01 -2.86
N SER A 919 20.05 -6.14 -3.77
CA SER A 919 19.54 -6.12 -5.14
C SER A 919 19.97 -7.36 -5.90
N GLN A 920 19.05 -8.25 -6.22
CA GLN A 920 19.30 -9.48 -6.98
C GLN A 920 18.16 -9.78 -7.96
N LEU A 921 18.50 -10.16 -9.17
CA LEU A 921 17.56 -10.73 -10.13
C LEU A 921 17.89 -12.21 -10.35
N LEU A 922 16.92 -13.08 -10.12
CA LEU A 922 17.10 -14.52 -10.07
C LEU A 922 16.27 -15.23 -11.12
N VAL A 923 16.81 -16.29 -11.70
CA VAL A 923 16.07 -17.18 -12.62
C VAL A 923 16.36 -18.63 -12.25
N ARG A 924 15.35 -19.50 -12.27
CA ARG A 924 15.52 -20.94 -12.03
C ARG A 924 16.51 -21.53 -13.01
N LYS A 925 17.53 -22.18 -12.45
CA LYS A 925 18.66 -22.71 -13.23
C LYS A 925 18.21 -23.71 -14.29
N LYS A 926 17.31 -24.63 -13.93
CA LYS A 926 16.86 -25.71 -14.83
C LYS A 926 16.16 -25.14 -16.07
N GLU A 927 15.19 -24.29 -15.89
CA GLU A 927 14.40 -23.66 -16.94
C GLU A 927 15.28 -22.77 -17.82
N LEU A 928 16.16 -21.99 -17.21
CA LEU A 928 17.08 -21.12 -17.92
C LEU A 928 18.03 -21.89 -18.81
N LEU A 929 18.65 -22.99 -18.34
CA LEU A 929 19.56 -23.82 -19.10
C LEU A 929 18.88 -24.46 -20.32
N ILE A 930 17.64 -24.90 -20.17
CA ILE A 930 16.84 -25.46 -21.27
C ILE A 930 16.63 -24.40 -22.34
N ALA A 931 16.14 -23.21 -21.96
CA ALA A 931 15.88 -22.12 -22.89
C ALA A 931 17.15 -21.64 -23.59
N LEU A 932 18.26 -21.44 -22.86
CA LEU A 932 19.54 -21.05 -23.44
C LEU A 932 20.06 -22.06 -24.46
N LYS A 933 19.91 -23.36 -24.15
CA LYS A 933 20.35 -24.44 -25.09
C LYS A 933 19.52 -24.42 -26.39
N GLN A 934 18.20 -24.30 -26.29
CA GLN A 934 17.28 -24.24 -27.42
C GLN A 934 17.60 -23.07 -28.36
N HIS A 935 17.91 -21.92 -27.79
CA HIS A 935 18.19 -20.70 -28.54
C HIS A 935 19.67 -20.48 -28.88
N LYS A 936 20.53 -21.46 -28.62
CA LYS A 936 21.99 -21.40 -28.87
C LYS A 936 22.67 -20.22 -28.15
N LEU A 937 22.17 -19.87 -26.97
CA LEU A 937 22.66 -18.81 -26.11
C LEU A 937 23.45 -19.37 -24.90
N SER A 938 24.19 -18.51 -24.24
CA SER A 938 24.88 -18.76 -22.98
C SER A 938 24.96 -17.48 -22.18
N LEU A 939 25.38 -17.57 -20.92
CA LEU A 939 25.57 -16.41 -20.04
C LEU A 939 27.06 -16.21 -19.77
N VAL A 940 27.44 -14.93 -19.68
CA VAL A 940 28.73 -14.48 -19.18
C VAL A 940 28.49 -13.38 -18.15
N TRP A 941 29.34 -13.29 -17.15
CA TRP A 941 29.32 -12.27 -16.12
C TRP A 941 30.66 -11.53 -16.09
N PRO A 942 30.72 -10.22 -16.34
CA PRO A 942 31.75 -9.37 -15.78
C PRO A 942 31.56 -9.38 -14.26
N LEU A 943 32.64 -9.41 -13.51
CA LEU A 943 32.64 -9.54 -12.05
C LEU A 943 33.43 -8.42 -11.44
N LEU A 944 32.95 -7.89 -10.32
CA LEU A 944 33.70 -7.01 -9.46
C LEU A 944 33.39 -7.35 -8.00
N PHE A 945 34.45 -7.51 -7.22
CA PHE A 945 34.41 -7.70 -5.79
C PHE A 945 35.32 -6.70 -5.11
N GLU A 946 34.94 -6.18 -3.98
CA GLU A 946 35.68 -5.23 -3.22
C GLU A 946 35.66 -5.58 -1.74
N LYS A 947 36.83 -5.63 -1.13
CA LYS A 947 36.95 -5.88 0.31
C LYS A 947 36.74 -4.59 1.06
N GLN A 948 36.02 -4.63 2.17
CA GLN A 948 35.65 -3.46 2.96
C GLN A 948 35.76 -3.74 4.46
N ILE A 949 36.06 -2.68 5.25
CA ILE A 949 35.81 -2.64 6.68
C ILE A 949 34.85 -1.46 6.90
N GLY A 950 33.69 -1.74 7.45
CA GLY A 950 32.62 -0.75 7.49
C GLY A 950 32.26 -0.24 6.10
N THR A 951 31.68 0.95 6.04
CA THR A 951 31.34 1.63 4.78
C THR A 951 32.45 2.53 4.26
N THR A 952 33.52 2.76 5.03
CA THR A 952 34.52 3.80 4.79
C THR A 952 35.88 3.30 4.33
N VAL A 953 36.26 2.07 4.72
CA VAL A 953 37.59 1.52 4.39
C VAL A 953 37.47 0.51 3.27
N ILE A 954 37.95 0.90 2.08
CA ILE A 954 37.95 0.09 0.87
C ILE A 954 39.32 -0.55 0.67
N GLY A 955 39.35 -1.86 0.45
CA GLY A 955 40.54 -2.66 0.22
C GLY A 955 40.74 -3.09 -1.23
N CYS A 956 41.30 -4.27 -1.40
CA CYS A 956 41.59 -4.82 -2.74
C CYS A 956 40.31 -5.05 -3.54
N GLN A 957 40.37 -4.73 -4.82
CA GLN A 957 39.38 -5.06 -5.82
C GLN A 957 39.79 -6.29 -6.60
N PHE A 958 38.82 -7.18 -6.82
CA PHE A 958 38.94 -8.33 -7.68
C PHE A 958 37.90 -8.25 -8.78
N GLY A 959 38.28 -8.52 -9.97
CA GLY A 959 37.37 -8.56 -11.09
C GLY A 959 37.63 -9.76 -11.97
N GLY A 960 37.07 -9.73 -13.15
CA GLY A 960 37.25 -10.78 -14.15
C GLY A 960 35.97 -11.15 -14.85
N SER A 961 35.87 -12.39 -15.22
CA SER A 961 34.72 -12.92 -15.93
C SER A 961 34.34 -14.32 -15.42
N ALA A 962 33.04 -14.57 -15.39
CA ALA A 962 32.52 -15.93 -15.26
C ALA A 962 31.60 -16.25 -16.44
N TRP A 963 31.38 -17.54 -16.69
CA TRP A 963 30.48 -18.01 -17.73
C TRP A 963 29.93 -19.38 -17.39
N ILE A 964 28.71 -19.66 -17.87
CA ILE A 964 28.07 -20.94 -17.63
C ILE A 964 28.42 -21.93 -18.73
N THR A 965 28.71 -23.15 -18.36
CA THR A 965 28.93 -24.24 -19.28
C THR A 965 27.63 -24.91 -19.66
N ASP A 966 27.68 -25.81 -20.65
CA ASP A 966 26.48 -26.50 -21.16
C ASP A 966 25.86 -27.47 -20.15
N ASN A 967 26.65 -27.90 -19.17
CA ASN A 967 26.21 -28.73 -18.02
C ASN A 967 25.91 -27.91 -16.77
N GLY A 968 25.76 -26.59 -16.90
CA GLY A 968 25.37 -25.72 -15.80
C GLY A 968 26.44 -25.41 -14.75
N LYS A 969 27.72 -25.75 -15.03
CA LYS A 969 28.82 -25.39 -14.14
C LYS A 969 29.33 -23.99 -14.45
N ILE A 970 29.71 -23.24 -13.44
CA ILE A 970 30.32 -21.92 -13.61
C ILE A 970 31.84 -22.07 -13.77
N LYS A 971 32.38 -21.49 -14.83
CA LYS A 971 33.81 -21.29 -15.01
C LYS A 971 34.16 -19.84 -14.69
N VAL A 972 35.22 -19.62 -13.95
CA VAL A 972 35.66 -18.32 -13.44
C VAL A 972 37.10 -18.04 -13.84
N LYS A 973 37.36 -16.83 -14.30
CA LYS A 973 38.68 -16.30 -14.56
C LYS A 973 38.82 -14.97 -13.78
N MET A 974 39.58 -15.02 -12.70
CA MET A 974 39.71 -13.87 -11.78
C MET A 974 40.97 -13.05 -12.12
N ARG A 975 40.91 -11.78 -11.76
CA ARG A 975 42.00 -10.82 -11.87
C ARG A 975 41.99 -9.95 -10.60
N LEU A 976 43.16 -9.84 -9.96
CA LEU A 976 43.41 -8.87 -8.92
C LEU A 976 43.78 -7.55 -9.57
N TYR A 977 43.20 -6.44 -9.14
CA TYR A 977 43.59 -5.09 -9.54
C TYR A 977 44.69 -4.57 -8.60
N ASP A 978 45.73 -3.99 -9.17
CA ASP A 978 47.02 -3.71 -8.51
C ASP A 978 46.87 -2.82 -7.27
N GLU A 979 47.52 -3.22 -6.19
CA GLU A 979 47.53 -2.59 -4.87
C GLU A 979 48.23 -1.22 -4.82
N SER A 980 49.00 -0.86 -5.86
CA SER A 980 49.85 0.35 -5.86
C SER A 980 49.05 1.66 -5.69
N ARG A 981 47.74 1.65 -5.88
CA ARG A 981 46.88 2.81 -5.65
C ARG A 981 46.48 3.03 -4.19
N PHE A 982 46.67 2.02 -3.33
CA PHE A 982 46.31 2.09 -1.92
C PHE A 982 47.50 2.27 -0.98
N LYS A 983 48.74 2.25 -1.52
CA LYS A 983 49.95 2.57 -0.75
C LYS A 983 50.16 4.08 -0.78
N SER A 984 49.85 4.70 0.32
CA SER A 984 50.10 6.08 0.72
C SER A 984 49.23 7.19 0.09
N ASN A 985 48.40 7.72 0.89
CA ASN A 985 48.21 9.16 1.15
C ASN A 985 46.76 9.46 1.52
N LYS A 986 46.59 10.22 2.60
CA LYS A 986 45.34 10.93 2.94
C LYS A 986 44.73 11.66 1.73
N ASP A 987 45.58 12.04 0.74
CA ASP A 987 45.16 12.69 -0.52
C ASP A 987 44.44 11.75 -1.50
N THR A 988 44.69 10.44 -1.45
CA THR A 988 44.00 9.46 -2.31
C THR A 988 42.61 9.14 -1.76
N CYS A 989 42.44 9.09 -0.44
CA CYS A 989 41.11 9.05 0.18
C CYS A 989 40.26 10.27 -0.22
N CYS A 990 40.88 11.48 -0.24
CA CYS A 990 40.17 12.68 -0.72
C CYS A 990 39.84 12.64 -2.20
N LYS A 991 40.65 11.97 -3.06
CA LYS A 991 40.33 11.79 -4.48
C LYS A 991 39.25 10.70 -4.71
N VAL A 992 39.30 9.61 -3.96
CA VAL A 992 38.25 8.58 -3.99
C VAL A 992 36.97 9.13 -3.43
N LEU A 993 37.00 9.87 -2.32
CA LEU A 993 35.85 10.59 -1.78
C LEU A 993 35.34 11.68 -2.74
N LYS A 994 36.24 12.39 -3.45
CA LYS A 994 35.84 13.34 -4.51
C LYS A 994 35.23 12.62 -5.75
N ASN A 995 35.73 11.47 -6.11
CA ASN A 995 35.12 10.66 -7.20
C ASN A 995 33.85 9.95 -6.73
N TYR A 996 33.77 9.53 -5.48
CA TYR A 996 32.56 9.02 -4.86
C TYR A 996 31.52 10.12 -4.65
N ALA A 997 31.95 11.30 -4.19
CA ALA A 997 31.13 12.49 -4.16
C ALA A 997 30.73 12.96 -5.58
N LYS A 998 31.58 12.80 -6.59
CA LYS A 998 31.19 13.00 -8.00
C LYS A 998 30.22 11.94 -8.49
N PHE A 999 30.36 10.69 -8.08
CA PHE A 999 29.43 9.62 -8.39
C PHE A 999 28.11 9.78 -7.61
N ILE A 1000 28.16 10.06 -6.33
CA ILE A 1000 26.96 10.42 -5.55
C ILE A 1000 26.36 11.72 -6.09
N LEU A 1001 27.15 12.73 -6.44
CA LEU A 1001 26.67 13.95 -7.08
C LEU A 1001 26.21 13.71 -8.52
N SER A 1002 26.75 12.72 -9.25
CA SER A 1002 26.17 12.30 -10.53
C SER A 1002 24.89 11.48 -10.32
N THR A 1003 24.85 10.60 -9.36
CA THR A 1003 23.64 9.83 -8.99
C THR A 1003 22.59 10.74 -8.34
N VAL A 1004 23.01 11.69 -7.50
CA VAL A 1004 22.17 12.74 -6.91
C VAL A 1004 21.81 13.82 -7.96
N ARG A 1005 22.65 14.09 -8.92
CA ARG A 1005 22.34 14.96 -10.08
C ARG A 1005 21.34 14.31 -11.03
N HIS A 1006 21.28 12.98 -11.08
CA HIS A 1006 20.28 12.22 -11.87
C HIS A 1006 18.99 11.94 -11.07
N CYS A 1007 18.95 12.29 -9.79
CA CYS A 1007 17.78 12.15 -8.96
C CYS A 1007 17.57 13.41 -8.09
N PRO A 1008 17.00 14.48 -8.66
CA PRO A 1008 16.79 15.73 -7.94
C PRO A 1008 15.85 15.65 -6.74
N LYS A 1009 15.37 14.47 -6.41
CA LYS A 1009 14.32 14.25 -5.40
C LYS A 1009 14.77 13.47 -4.16
N LEU A 1010 16.06 13.23 -3.98
CA LEU A 1010 16.61 12.55 -2.78
C LEU A 1010 16.98 13.52 -1.65
N TYR A 1011 16.45 14.77 -1.68
CA TYR A 1011 16.51 15.72 -0.58
C TYR A 1011 15.17 16.36 -0.29
#